data_246216edf0a3df23c0ba5485a2c21d6f
#
_entry.id   246216edf0a3df23c0ba5485a2c21d6f
#
_cell.length_a   1.000
_cell.length_b   1.000
_cell.length_c   1.000
_cell.angle_alpha   90.00
_cell.angle_beta   90.00
_cell.angle_gamma   90.00
#
_symmetry.space_group_name_H-M   'P 1'
#
loop_
_entity.id
_entity.type
_entity.pdbx_description
1 polymer ?
#
loop_
_entity_poly.entity_id
_entity_poly.type
_entity_poly.pdbx_seq_one_letter_code
_entity_poly.pdbx_strand_id
1 'polypeptide(L)'
;MAARDFAHARGATLTEEYVPTPTASQPDPQWYIAKMRDLYERDPQLLDPSWRAYFSTESAPPQLRAKRPAIPEGTPTLESASAPTDHAIPASVTPPTLDIEDDAPEASRQPDAHVVSVTRSDLPPAPPAAVAEATSPYTRQQHGRAAFTLFQGAPSQDELHILKSAARATAKHMEASLSIPTATSQRQIPAKLLIENRALINAHLARTVGGKVSFTHLIGYALVEALCEMPDLNVRYTIEGGKPAVEQLAHIGFGLAIDVADAQGNHSLKVPVIHDADTLTFAEFVDAYQDLVTRARNATLTTADFQGTSVTLTNPGTLGTTTSVPRLMVGQGLIIGVGATDYPAEYRGVSPKRLAALGIGKTMFFSSTYDHRIIQGAASGRLLALVDAKLSGRDGFYERVFTSMHVPARPYAWEADYDYDPNHEKGKPARIAELIHAYRSRGHLAADTDPLAYRVRRHPDLDISSYGLSVWDLDRPFPTGGFGGSDQMLLRDILTRLHDTYTRTVGIEYMHIQDPEQRAWVQKRIERPYEALSPDAQRHILGTLIRAEAFEEFLQTKFMGQKRFSLEGGESLIPLLDHILADSARTGIHEVAIGMAHRGRLNVLANIAGKSYAQIFDEFEGNYMPNSVQGSGDVKYHLGTWGVYSLDDGLATKVYMGANPSHLEAADGVLEGIVRAKQEHLGDPDLPIIPILIHGDAAFIGQGVVQETFNLSQLEGYKTGGTIHIIVNNQIGFTTGPTQGRSTGYATDLAKGLQVPILHVNADDPEAVIRCAHLAFEYRNAFHKDVIIDMVCYRRRGHNEGDDPSMTQPVMYSLIDRIPSTRAVYIRGLVGRGQLTEDEARQSITQYEAELGRILDETRAGGASSVSEINPGSRTHDPALTVGVGEAGESRDEEWTMPESQMPGIGMMIGWTSAAPAKALRRIGRAHTRFPEGFEPHPKLRQLCERRLE
;
A
#
# COMPACT_ATOMS: atom_id res chain seq x y z
N MET A 1 33.25 53.22 12.22
CA MET A 1 33.07 54.40 11.35
C MET A 1 33.09 53.88 9.93
N ALA A 2 31.94 53.56 9.39
CA ALA A 2 31.54 53.30 7.98
C ALA A 2 30.40 52.29 7.96
N ALA A 3 29.25 52.72 8.47
CA ALA A 3 27.98 52.04 8.30
C ALA A 3 26.86 53.02 8.67
N ARG A 4 26.80 54.14 7.98
CA ARG A 4 25.67 55.07 7.98
C ARG A 4 25.79 55.84 6.67
N ASP A 5 25.05 55.39 5.66
CA ASP A 5 24.56 56.17 4.52
C ASP A 5 24.09 55.24 3.43
N PHE A 6 22.92 54.60 3.69
CA PHE A 6 21.99 54.12 2.63
C PHE A 6 20.62 53.89 3.24
N ALA A 7 20.07 54.96 3.78
CA ALA A 7 18.68 54.98 4.21
C ALA A 7 18.11 56.37 3.89
N HIS A 8 17.67 56.51 2.66
CA HIS A 8 16.60 57.46 2.28
C HIS A 8 16.33 57.37 0.79
N ALA A 9 15.47 56.44 0.41
CA ALA A 9 14.54 56.65 -0.68
C ALA A 9 13.61 55.39 -0.77
N ARG A 10 12.35 55.65 -0.57
CA ARG A 10 11.17 54.83 -0.78
C ARG A 10 10.64 54.04 0.44
N GLY A 11 9.90 54.78 1.24
CA GLY A 11 8.88 54.24 2.09
C GLY A 11 7.73 53.65 1.22
N ALA A 12 7.63 52.37 1.27
CA ALA A 12 6.40 51.63 1.02
C ALA A 12 6.52 50.31 1.76
N THR A 13 5.90 50.25 2.91
CA THR A 13 5.64 48.99 3.64
C THR A 13 4.72 48.16 2.77
N LEU A 14 5.28 47.21 2.00
CA LEU A 14 4.54 46.10 1.43
C LEU A 14 4.34 45.06 2.54
N THR A 15 3.14 45.02 3.10
CA THR A 15 2.62 43.82 3.75
C THR A 15 2.40 42.80 2.64
N GLU A 16 3.29 41.81 2.54
CA GLU A 16 3.07 40.62 1.74
C GLU A 16 1.82 39.92 2.28
N GLU A 17 0.67 40.16 1.67
CA GLU A 17 -0.48 39.29 1.82
C GLU A 17 -0.18 37.96 1.11
N TYR A 18 0.15 36.96 1.91
CA TYR A 18 0.32 35.57 1.53
C TYR A 18 -0.91 35.08 0.74
N VAL A 19 -0.73 34.73 -0.52
CA VAL A 19 -1.72 34.02 -1.33
C VAL A 19 -1.64 32.53 -0.99
N PRO A 20 -2.60 31.95 -0.27
CA PRO A 20 -2.59 30.52 0.01
C PRO A 20 -2.79 29.71 -1.26
N THR A 21 -1.89 28.79 -1.54
CA THR A 21 -2.12 27.71 -2.49
C THR A 21 -3.32 26.86 -2.03
N PRO A 22 -4.23 26.43 -2.90
CA PRO A 22 -5.46 25.77 -2.49
C PRO A 22 -5.19 24.37 -1.94
N THR A 23 -5.43 24.21 -0.64
CA THR A 23 -5.60 22.90 -0.02
C THR A 23 -7.06 22.51 -0.08
N ALA A 24 -7.34 21.42 -0.75
CA ALA A 24 -8.46 20.47 -0.69
C ALA A 24 -9.79 20.94 -0.02
N SER A 25 -10.50 21.80 -0.65
CA SER A 25 -11.91 21.89 -0.98
C SER A 25 -11.96 22.88 -2.12
N GLN A 26 -12.46 22.49 -3.29
CA GLN A 26 -12.46 23.39 -4.45
C GLN A 26 -13.19 24.66 -4.04
N PRO A 27 -12.51 25.83 -3.93
CA PRO A 27 -13.22 27.07 -3.79
C PRO A 27 -13.98 27.26 -5.10
N ASP A 28 -15.21 27.75 -4.99
CA ASP A 28 -16.05 28.15 -6.11
C ASP A 28 -15.18 28.87 -7.16
N PRO A 29 -15.09 28.37 -8.39
CA PRO A 29 -14.28 29.01 -9.44
C PRO A 29 -14.61 30.49 -9.65
N GLN A 30 -15.83 30.91 -9.33
CA GLN A 30 -16.27 32.30 -9.39
C GLN A 30 -15.60 33.19 -8.35
N TRP A 31 -15.33 32.69 -7.14
CA TRP A 31 -14.60 33.45 -6.12
C TRP A 31 -13.16 33.77 -6.56
N TYR A 32 -12.51 32.81 -7.18
CA TYR A 32 -11.12 32.96 -7.65
C TYR A 32 -11.05 33.98 -8.82
N ILE A 33 -11.99 33.90 -9.76
CA ILE A 33 -12.11 34.87 -10.87
C ILE A 33 -12.41 36.27 -10.34
N ALA A 34 -13.29 36.41 -9.34
CA ALA A 34 -13.59 37.68 -8.71
C ALA A 34 -12.35 38.32 -8.04
N LYS A 35 -11.56 37.50 -7.35
CA LYS A 35 -10.31 37.96 -6.71
C LYS A 35 -9.25 38.38 -7.73
N MET A 36 -9.13 37.66 -8.85
CA MET A 36 -8.21 38.03 -9.95
C MET A 36 -8.68 39.31 -10.65
N ARG A 37 -10.01 39.55 -10.74
CA ARG A 37 -10.57 40.79 -11.26
C ARG A 37 -10.27 41.99 -10.38
N ASP A 38 -10.44 41.88 -9.08
CA ASP A 38 -10.10 42.92 -8.11
C ASP A 38 -8.59 43.28 -8.17
N LEU A 39 -7.71 42.31 -8.33
CA LEU A 39 -6.28 42.54 -8.55
C LEU A 39 -6.00 43.24 -9.90
N TYR A 40 -6.72 42.88 -10.98
CA TYR A 40 -6.60 43.53 -12.26
C TYR A 40 -7.05 45.02 -12.23
N GLU A 41 -8.13 45.31 -11.51
CA GLU A 41 -8.62 46.66 -11.30
C GLU A 41 -7.71 47.51 -10.44
N ARG A 42 -6.98 46.93 -9.49
CA ARG A 42 -6.01 47.63 -8.63
C ARG A 42 -4.69 47.88 -9.31
N ASP A 43 -4.09 46.90 -9.92
CA ASP A 43 -2.84 46.98 -10.68
C ASP A 43 -2.70 45.82 -11.66
N PRO A 44 -2.94 46.03 -12.96
CA PRO A 44 -2.81 44.98 -13.98
C PRO A 44 -1.44 44.33 -14.07
N GLN A 45 -0.36 44.99 -13.59
CA GLN A 45 1.00 44.47 -13.67
C GLN A 45 1.29 43.38 -12.65
N LEU A 46 0.48 43.26 -11.60
CA LEU A 46 0.58 42.20 -10.58
C LEU A 46 0.06 40.85 -11.07
N LEU A 47 -0.63 40.82 -12.22
CA LEU A 47 -1.19 39.58 -12.76
C LEU A 47 -0.32 38.98 -13.85
N ASP A 48 -0.39 37.63 -13.95
CA ASP A 48 0.19 36.88 -15.06
C ASP A 48 -0.36 37.37 -16.43
N PRO A 49 0.45 37.34 -17.48
CA PRO A 49 0.02 37.79 -18.83
C PRO A 49 -1.27 37.16 -19.34
N SER A 50 -1.57 35.92 -18.96
CA SER A 50 -2.80 35.22 -19.34
C SER A 50 -4.05 35.84 -18.71
N TRP A 51 -4.00 36.22 -17.44
CA TRP A 51 -5.07 36.90 -16.72
C TRP A 51 -5.26 38.35 -17.19
N ARG A 52 -4.18 39.03 -17.51
CA ARG A 52 -4.26 40.36 -18.11
C ARG A 52 -4.96 40.35 -19.47
N ALA A 53 -4.62 39.37 -20.32
CA ALA A 53 -5.28 39.17 -21.61
C ALA A 53 -6.76 38.82 -21.45
N TYR A 54 -7.09 37.99 -20.46
CA TYR A 54 -8.46 37.59 -20.14
C TYR A 54 -9.34 38.80 -19.78
N PHE A 55 -8.92 39.63 -18.83
CA PHE A 55 -9.71 40.79 -18.40
C PHE A 55 -9.67 41.95 -19.36
N SER A 56 -8.59 42.14 -20.12
CA SER A 56 -8.55 43.16 -21.19
C SER A 56 -9.55 42.87 -22.32
N THR A 57 -9.80 41.60 -22.64
CA THR A 57 -10.81 41.19 -23.62
C THR A 57 -12.24 41.33 -23.10
N GLU A 58 -12.45 41.21 -21.79
CA GLU A 58 -13.77 41.38 -21.20
C GLU A 58 -14.23 42.84 -21.10
N SER A 59 -13.28 43.77 -21.04
CA SER A 59 -13.50 45.23 -21.05
C SER A 59 -13.57 45.82 -22.45
N ALA A 60 -13.41 45.03 -23.53
CA ALA A 60 -13.46 45.51 -24.94
C ALA A 60 -14.87 45.70 -25.48
N PRO A 61 -15.09 46.65 -26.41
CA PRO A 61 -16.41 46.89 -27.03
C PRO A 61 -16.97 45.65 -27.74
N PRO A 62 -18.28 45.54 -27.91
CA PRO A 62 -18.97 44.31 -28.38
C PRO A 62 -18.47 43.71 -29.69
N GLN A 63 -17.79 44.50 -30.52
CA GLN A 63 -17.29 44.03 -31.83
C GLN A 63 -16.08 43.10 -31.75
N LEU A 64 -15.37 43.02 -30.60
CA LEU A 64 -14.22 42.13 -30.38
C LEU A 64 -14.56 40.88 -29.59
N ARG A 65 -15.80 40.74 -29.08
CA ARG A 65 -16.24 39.57 -28.30
C ARG A 65 -16.48 38.29 -29.10
N ALA A 66 -16.42 38.35 -30.45
CA ALA A 66 -16.78 37.23 -31.33
C ALA A 66 -15.73 36.09 -31.47
N LYS A 67 -14.63 36.09 -30.67
CA LYS A 67 -13.57 35.06 -30.73
C LYS A 67 -13.26 34.44 -29.37
N ARG A 68 -14.25 34.21 -28.53
CA ARG A 68 -14.07 33.43 -27.30
C ARG A 68 -14.39 31.96 -27.58
N PRO A 69 -13.54 31.00 -27.22
CA PRO A 69 -13.94 29.60 -27.22
C PRO A 69 -15.04 29.42 -26.17
N ALA A 70 -16.17 28.88 -26.56
CA ALA A 70 -17.31 28.63 -25.69
C ALA A 70 -16.97 27.51 -24.72
N ILE A 71 -17.14 27.78 -23.43
CA ILE A 71 -17.29 26.75 -22.39
C ILE A 71 -18.74 26.26 -22.54
N PRO A 72 -19.00 24.96 -22.65
CA PRO A 72 -20.37 24.47 -22.76
C PRO A 72 -21.06 24.58 -21.42
N GLU A 73 -21.99 25.53 -21.33
CA GLU A 73 -23.05 25.52 -20.32
C GLU A 73 -24.28 24.83 -20.92
N GLY A 74 -24.93 24.05 -20.11
CA GLY A 74 -26.36 23.93 -20.27
C GLY A 74 -26.96 22.56 -20.42
N THR A 75 -27.45 22.08 -19.32
CA THR A 75 -28.62 21.18 -19.24
C THR A 75 -29.82 21.79 -19.98
N PRO A 76 -30.50 21.10 -20.87
CA PRO A 76 -31.81 21.53 -21.34
C PRO A 76 -32.90 20.86 -20.50
N THR A 77 -33.71 21.70 -19.90
CA THR A 77 -35.07 21.41 -19.44
C THR A 77 -35.99 21.09 -20.62
N LEU A 78 -36.69 19.98 -20.48
CA LEU A 78 -37.80 19.58 -21.39
C LEU A 78 -39.01 20.42 -21.17
N GLU A 79 -39.49 21.12 -22.23
CA GLU A 79 -40.88 21.45 -22.37
C GLU A 79 -41.42 21.03 -23.72
N SER A 80 -42.65 20.53 -23.68
CA SER A 80 -43.45 19.89 -24.73
C SER A 80 -43.92 20.83 -25.83
N ALA A 81 -43.88 20.39 -27.08
CA ALA A 81 -44.90 20.75 -28.07
C ALA A 81 -44.95 19.82 -29.29
N SER A 82 -46.08 19.23 -29.45
CA SER A 82 -46.84 18.75 -30.62
C SER A 82 -46.25 18.75 -32.02
N ALA A 83 -46.47 17.62 -32.72
CA ALA A 83 -46.30 17.39 -34.15
C ALA A 83 -47.21 18.24 -35.01
N PRO A 84 -46.87 18.47 -36.31
CA PRO A 84 -47.66 17.87 -37.36
C PRO A 84 -46.85 17.37 -38.61
N THR A 85 -47.34 16.25 -39.14
CA THR A 85 -47.59 15.74 -40.48
C THR A 85 -46.74 16.15 -41.71
N ASP A 86 -46.34 15.05 -42.38
CA ASP A 86 -46.20 14.80 -43.81
C ASP A 86 -45.53 15.84 -44.77
N HIS A 87 -44.43 15.37 -45.39
CA HIS A 87 -44.36 15.34 -46.87
C HIS A 87 -43.23 14.44 -47.43
N ALA A 88 -43.59 13.72 -48.38
CA ALA A 88 -43.04 12.86 -49.40
C ALA A 88 -41.50 12.87 -49.67
N ILE A 89 -40.99 11.65 -49.90
CA ILE A 89 -39.74 11.26 -50.56
C ILE A 89 -39.78 11.52 -52.03
N PRO A 90 -38.70 11.91 -52.69
CA PRO A 90 -38.37 11.35 -53.97
C PRO A 90 -37.02 10.61 -54.01
N ALA A 91 -37.05 9.56 -54.80
CA ALA A 91 -36.04 8.51 -54.99
C ALA A 91 -34.84 8.96 -55.85
N SER A 92 -33.78 8.21 -55.69
CA SER A 92 -32.74 7.83 -56.69
C SER A 92 -31.74 8.88 -57.15
N VAL A 93 -30.48 8.68 -56.73
CA VAL A 93 -29.33 8.88 -57.58
C VAL A 93 -28.35 7.69 -57.36
N THR A 94 -28.10 6.99 -58.50
CA THR A 94 -27.12 5.92 -58.67
C THR A 94 -25.68 6.46 -58.64
N PRO A 95 -24.70 5.72 -58.12
CA PRO A 95 -23.30 6.12 -58.21
C PRO A 95 -22.68 5.78 -59.56
N PRO A 96 -21.73 6.58 -60.07
CA PRO A 96 -21.08 6.29 -61.35
C PRO A 96 -20.04 5.18 -61.22
N THR A 97 -20.07 4.27 -62.18
CA THR A 97 -19.04 3.30 -62.52
C THR A 97 -17.80 3.99 -63.04
N LEU A 98 -16.65 3.63 -62.56
CA LEU A 98 -15.36 3.96 -63.13
C LEU A 98 -14.85 2.72 -63.89
N ASP A 99 -14.70 2.89 -65.21
CA ASP A 99 -14.05 1.94 -66.11
C ASP A 99 -12.57 1.83 -65.82
N ILE A 100 -12.07 0.60 -65.76
CA ILE A 100 -10.65 0.29 -65.71
C ILE A 100 -10.22 0.03 -67.18
N GLU A 101 -9.43 0.91 -67.74
CA GLU A 101 -8.64 0.60 -68.97
C GLU A 101 -7.30 -0.02 -68.56
N ASP A 102 -7.06 -1.19 -69.17
CA ASP A 102 -5.78 -1.89 -69.25
C ASP A 102 -4.73 -1.04 -70.03
N ASP A 103 -3.61 -0.80 -69.38
CA ASP A 103 -2.39 -0.56 -70.15
C ASP A 103 -1.17 -1.18 -69.46
N ALA A 104 -0.66 -2.27 -70.03
CA ALA A 104 0.63 -2.85 -69.73
C ALA A 104 1.72 -2.24 -70.62
N PRO A 105 2.95 -2.09 -70.11
CA PRO A 105 4.10 -2.40 -71.00
C PRO A 105 5.09 -3.38 -70.35
N GLU A 106 5.60 -4.17 -71.27
CA GLU A 106 6.58 -5.25 -71.16
C GLU A 106 7.88 -4.90 -70.49
N ALA A 107 8.37 -5.92 -69.85
CA ALA A 107 9.71 -6.51 -69.75
C ALA A 107 10.96 -5.63 -69.71
N SER A 108 11.77 -5.87 -68.71
CA SER A 108 13.10 -6.52 -68.91
C SER A 108 13.95 -6.71 -67.61
N ARG A 109 14.53 -7.90 -67.54
CA ARG A 109 15.79 -8.32 -66.90
C ARG A 109 15.79 -8.65 -65.41
N GLN A 110 15.83 -9.98 -65.22
CA GLN A 110 16.42 -10.63 -64.06
C GLN A 110 17.93 -10.33 -63.92
N PRO A 111 18.52 -10.44 -62.77
CA PRO A 111 19.71 -11.25 -62.63
C PRO A 111 19.54 -12.36 -61.57
N ASP A 112 20.02 -13.48 -61.95
CA ASP A 112 20.47 -14.71 -61.29
C ASP A 112 20.35 -14.90 -59.81
N ALA A 113 19.47 -15.86 -59.44
CA ALA A 113 19.48 -16.50 -58.14
C ALA A 113 20.55 -17.60 -58.12
N HIS A 114 21.61 -17.42 -57.36
CA HIS A 114 22.49 -18.50 -56.94
C HIS A 114 21.75 -19.39 -55.96
N VAL A 115 21.34 -20.53 -56.39
CA VAL A 115 20.93 -21.67 -55.56
C VAL A 115 22.19 -22.29 -54.95
N VAL A 116 22.42 -22.06 -53.67
CA VAL A 116 23.39 -22.83 -52.88
C VAL A 116 22.67 -24.09 -52.39
N SER A 117 22.98 -25.22 -52.97
CA SER A 117 22.55 -26.51 -52.48
C SER A 117 23.41 -26.88 -51.27
N VAL A 118 22.84 -26.82 -50.06
CA VAL A 118 23.45 -27.40 -48.86
C VAL A 118 23.16 -28.89 -48.84
N THR A 119 24.17 -29.69 -49.00
CA THR A 119 24.10 -31.15 -48.87
C THR A 119 23.93 -31.51 -47.37
N ARG A 120 23.16 -32.54 -47.10
CA ARG A 120 22.63 -33.05 -45.86
C ARG A 120 23.65 -33.76 -44.95
N SER A 121 24.89 -33.31 -44.88
CA SER A 121 25.99 -34.05 -44.19
C SER A 121 26.61 -33.33 -42.99
N ASP A 122 26.17 -32.10 -42.63
CA ASP A 122 26.90 -31.32 -41.60
C ASP A 122 26.02 -30.93 -40.35
N LEU A 123 25.05 -31.77 -40.01
CA LEU A 123 24.33 -31.62 -38.74
C LEU A 123 24.68 -32.79 -37.78
N PRO A 124 24.99 -32.52 -36.52
CA PRO A 124 25.23 -33.57 -35.53
C PRO A 124 23.95 -34.39 -35.28
N PRO A 125 24.07 -35.68 -34.96
CA PRO A 125 22.94 -36.56 -34.76
C PRO A 125 22.09 -36.11 -33.53
N ALA A 126 20.80 -35.93 -33.75
CA ALA A 126 19.80 -35.73 -32.69
C ALA A 126 19.69 -37.03 -31.87
N PRO A 127 19.43 -36.93 -30.55
CA PRO A 127 19.18 -38.08 -29.70
C PRO A 127 17.91 -38.83 -30.19
N PRO A 128 17.81 -40.13 -29.99
CA PRO A 128 16.70 -40.91 -30.52
C PRO A 128 15.41 -40.54 -29.82
N ALA A 129 14.54 -39.90 -30.56
CA ALA A 129 13.15 -39.74 -30.13
C ALA A 129 12.48 -41.10 -30.13
N ALA A 130 11.90 -41.51 -29.01
CA ALA A 130 11.02 -42.64 -28.97
C ALA A 130 9.87 -42.36 -29.91
N VAL A 131 9.83 -43.05 -31.04
CA VAL A 131 8.72 -43.04 -31.98
C VAL A 131 7.60 -43.81 -31.30
N ALA A 132 6.67 -43.09 -30.66
CA ALA A 132 5.33 -43.64 -30.42
C ALA A 132 4.68 -43.68 -31.81
N GLU A 133 4.53 -44.87 -32.34
CA GLU A 133 3.71 -45.10 -33.55
C GLU A 133 2.31 -44.59 -33.25
N ALA A 134 1.98 -43.42 -33.78
CA ALA A 134 0.61 -42.95 -33.88
C ALA A 134 -0.07 -43.82 -34.94
N THR A 135 -0.65 -44.92 -34.51
CA THR A 135 -1.56 -45.72 -35.36
C THR A 135 -2.78 -44.81 -35.66
N SER A 136 -2.92 -44.50 -36.94
CA SER A 136 -4.08 -43.81 -37.49
C SER A 136 -5.34 -44.53 -36.99
N PRO A 137 -6.32 -43.85 -36.39
CA PRO A 137 -7.56 -44.47 -35.93
C PRO A 137 -8.47 -44.97 -37.07
N TYR A 138 -8.03 -44.91 -38.33
CA TYR A 138 -8.80 -45.28 -39.52
C TYR A 138 -8.29 -46.52 -40.25
N THR A 139 -7.42 -47.34 -39.65
CA THR A 139 -7.06 -48.63 -40.23
C THR A 139 -8.22 -49.58 -39.96
N ARG A 140 -9.01 -49.84 -40.99
CA ARG A 140 -10.15 -50.73 -41.00
C ARG A 140 -9.68 -52.19 -40.82
N GLN A 141 -9.55 -52.67 -39.60
CA GLN A 141 -9.47 -54.08 -39.31
C GLN A 141 -10.82 -54.73 -39.51
N GLN A 142 -10.90 -55.57 -40.53
CA GLN A 142 -12.00 -56.50 -40.68
C GLN A 142 -11.92 -57.54 -39.59
N HIS A 143 -12.50 -57.32 -38.45
CA HIS A 143 -12.90 -58.40 -37.53
C HIS A 143 -14.10 -57.91 -36.72
N GLY A 144 -15.19 -58.71 -36.81
CA GLY A 144 -16.32 -58.76 -35.94
C GLY A 144 -16.98 -57.46 -35.47
N ARG A 145 -18.23 -57.24 -35.70
CA ARG A 145 -18.98 -56.12 -35.08
C ARG A 145 -18.82 -56.12 -33.57
N ALA A 146 -17.76 -55.43 -33.09
CA ALA A 146 -17.75 -54.90 -31.75
C ALA A 146 -18.71 -53.71 -31.75
N ALA A 147 -19.79 -53.79 -31.04
CA ALA A 147 -20.68 -52.66 -30.81
C ALA A 147 -19.85 -51.54 -30.18
N PHE A 148 -19.64 -50.44 -30.91
CA PHE A 148 -18.98 -49.27 -30.42
C PHE A 148 -19.92 -48.61 -29.44
N THR A 149 -19.73 -48.88 -28.14
CA THR A 149 -20.52 -48.24 -27.08
C THR A 149 -20.03 -46.83 -26.93
N LEU A 150 -20.77 -45.87 -27.48
CA LEU A 150 -20.49 -44.42 -27.30
C LEU A 150 -20.60 -43.99 -25.82
N PHE A 151 -21.19 -44.81 -24.96
CA PHE A 151 -21.39 -44.55 -23.53
C PHE A 151 -20.48 -45.45 -22.70
N GLN A 152 -19.24 -45.03 -22.46
CA GLN A 152 -18.40 -45.70 -21.46
C GLN A 152 -18.88 -45.26 -20.06
N GLY A 153 -19.33 -46.24 -19.23
CA GLY A 153 -19.82 -45.99 -17.87
C GLY A 153 -21.35 -45.82 -17.75
N ALA A 154 -22.11 -45.98 -18.85
CA ALA A 154 -23.57 -46.07 -18.76
C ALA A 154 -24.00 -47.34 -17.99
N PRO A 155 -25.03 -47.30 -17.13
CA PRO A 155 -25.57 -48.49 -16.49
C PRO A 155 -26.07 -49.46 -17.58
N SER A 156 -25.94 -50.75 -17.33
CA SER A 156 -26.32 -51.81 -18.30
C SER A 156 -27.84 -51.99 -18.42
N GLN A 157 -28.59 -51.42 -17.50
CA GLN A 157 -30.04 -51.36 -17.44
C GLN A 157 -30.50 -50.03 -16.87
N ASP A 158 -31.72 -49.62 -17.16
CA ASP A 158 -32.35 -48.44 -16.60
C ASP A 158 -32.40 -48.54 -15.07
N GLU A 159 -31.79 -47.57 -14.37
CA GLU A 159 -31.76 -47.52 -12.91
C GLU A 159 -32.64 -46.38 -12.40
N LEU A 160 -33.52 -46.69 -11.45
CA LEU A 160 -34.37 -45.70 -10.78
C LEU A 160 -33.79 -45.30 -9.44
N HIS A 161 -33.39 -44.05 -9.32
CA HIS A 161 -32.87 -43.45 -8.07
C HIS A 161 -33.92 -42.53 -7.44
N ILE A 162 -34.33 -42.82 -6.21
CA ILE A 162 -35.22 -41.94 -5.44
C ILE A 162 -34.44 -40.77 -4.90
N LEU A 163 -34.86 -39.54 -5.25
CA LEU A 163 -34.23 -38.30 -4.75
C LEU A 163 -34.35 -38.20 -3.22
N LYS A 164 -33.20 -38.00 -2.55
CA LYS A 164 -33.10 -37.88 -1.08
C LYS A 164 -32.65 -36.48 -0.68
N SER A 165 -33.02 -36.08 0.53
CA SER A 165 -32.50 -34.84 1.20
C SER A 165 -32.48 -33.61 0.27
N ALA A 166 -31.31 -33.04 0.01
CA ALA A 166 -31.12 -31.82 -0.76
C ALA A 166 -31.66 -31.90 -2.20
N ALA A 167 -31.42 -33.00 -2.91
CA ALA A 167 -31.94 -33.21 -4.28
C ALA A 167 -33.49 -33.19 -4.34
N ARG A 168 -34.16 -33.77 -3.33
CA ARG A 168 -35.62 -33.70 -3.20
C ARG A 168 -36.10 -32.29 -2.91
N ALA A 169 -35.39 -31.54 -2.05
CA ALA A 169 -35.71 -30.15 -1.76
C ALA A 169 -35.57 -29.30 -3.03
N THR A 170 -34.47 -29.47 -3.78
CA THR A 170 -34.25 -28.77 -5.05
C THR A 170 -35.39 -29.05 -6.06
N ALA A 171 -35.80 -30.31 -6.24
CA ALA A 171 -36.90 -30.65 -7.12
C ALA A 171 -38.18 -29.91 -6.71
N LYS A 172 -38.53 -29.93 -5.41
CA LYS A 172 -39.72 -29.24 -4.88
C LYS A 172 -39.63 -27.70 -5.12
N HIS A 173 -38.44 -27.08 -4.94
CA HIS A 173 -38.26 -25.66 -5.19
C HIS A 173 -38.38 -25.35 -6.69
N MET A 174 -37.86 -26.20 -7.55
CA MET A 174 -37.97 -26.01 -9.01
C MET A 174 -39.43 -26.14 -9.50
N GLU A 175 -40.18 -27.09 -8.97
CA GLU A 175 -41.63 -27.17 -9.22
C GLU A 175 -42.36 -25.93 -8.78
N ALA A 176 -42.07 -25.43 -7.55
CA ALA A 176 -42.67 -24.21 -7.05
C ALA A 176 -42.33 -22.99 -7.91
N SER A 177 -41.10 -22.92 -8.47
CA SER A 177 -40.64 -21.81 -9.33
C SER A 177 -41.46 -21.67 -10.62
N LEU A 178 -42.12 -22.73 -11.08
CA LEU A 178 -42.98 -22.71 -12.26
C LEU A 178 -44.23 -21.82 -12.09
N SER A 179 -44.61 -21.52 -10.84
CA SER A 179 -45.73 -20.63 -10.52
C SER A 179 -45.42 -19.14 -10.70
N ILE A 180 -44.16 -18.79 -10.94
CA ILE A 180 -43.71 -17.42 -11.12
C ILE A 180 -43.65 -17.08 -12.61
N PRO A 181 -44.45 -16.15 -13.12
CA PRO A 181 -44.32 -15.67 -14.50
C PRO A 181 -43.05 -14.81 -14.60
N THR A 182 -42.02 -15.37 -15.19
CA THR A 182 -40.73 -14.71 -15.34
C THR A 182 -40.56 -14.16 -16.74
N ALA A 183 -39.81 -13.04 -16.84
CA ALA A 183 -39.20 -12.56 -18.06
C ALA A 183 -37.71 -12.39 -17.86
N THR A 184 -36.94 -12.30 -18.96
CA THR A 184 -35.49 -12.21 -18.90
C THR A 184 -34.98 -11.13 -19.84
N SER A 185 -34.24 -10.18 -19.33
CA SER A 185 -33.45 -9.20 -20.10
C SER A 185 -32.01 -9.68 -20.20
N GLN A 186 -31.35 -9.39 -21.33
CA GLN A 186 -29.94 -9.73 -21.52
C GLN A 186 -29.14 -8.52 -21.97
N ARG A 187 -27.87 -8.46 -21.55
CA ARG A 187 -26.91 -7.42 -21.96
C ARG A 187 -25.51 -8.01 -22.09
N GLN A 188 -24.83 -7.66 -23.17
CA GLN A 188 -23.42 -7.95 -23.35
C GLN A 188 -22.58 -6.81 -22.80
N ILE A 189 -21.59 -7.11 -21.96
CA ILE A 189 -20.74 -6.14 -21.27
C ILE A 189 -19.27 -6.40 -21.64
N PRO A 190 -18.48 -5.35 -21.96
CA PRO A 190 -17.04 -5.49 -22.21
C PRO A 190 -16.32 -5.84 -20.91
N ALA A 191 -15.41 -6.82 -20.96
CA ALA A 191 -14.73 -7.34 -19.78
C ALA A 191 -13.29 -6.81 -19.61
N LYS A 192 -12.76 -5.99 -20.53
CA LYS A 192 -11.35 -5.55 -20.51
C LYS A 192 -10.98 -4.89 -19.19
N LEU A 193 -11.69 -3.84 -18.77
CA LEU A 193 -11.40 -3.15 -17.50
C LEU A 193 -11.55 -4.04 -16.28
N LEU A 194 -12.58 -4.88 -16.26
CA LEU A 194 -12.80 -5.84 -15.19
C LEU A 194 -11.62 -6.80 -15.03
N ILE A 195 -11.07 -7.29 -16.15
CA ILE A 195 -9.91 -8.19 -16.18
C ILE A 195 -8.68 -7.48 -15.64
N GLU A 196 -8.38 -6.29 -16.17
CA GLU A 196 -7.13 -5.57 -15.85
C GLU A 196 -7.14 -5.03 -14.42
N ASN A 197 -8.23 -4.39 -13.99
CA ASN A 197 -8.34 -3.88 -12.62
C ASN A 197 -8.32 -5.01 -11.58
N ARG A 198 -8.99 -6.16 -11.86
CA ARG A 198 -8.87 -7.34 -10.99
C ARG A 198 -7.42 -7.85 -10.91
N ALA A 199 -6.68 -7.81 -12.00
CA ALA A 199 -5.28 -8.23 -12.01
C ALA A 199 -4.42 -7.34 -11.10
N LEU A 200 -4.63 -6.02 -11.12
CA LEU A 200 -3.95 -5.08 -10.21
C LEU A 200 -4.28 -5.36 -8.74
N ILE A 201 -5.57 -5.54 -8.42
CA ILE A 201 -6.00 -5.87 -7.05
C ILE A 201 -5.31 -7.16 -6.59
N ASN A 202 -5.35 -8.22 -7.39
CA ASN A 202 -4.76 -9.51 -7.02
C ASN A 202 -3.24 -9.49 -6.94
N ALA A 203 -2.56 -8.68 -7.73
CA ALA A 203 -1.12 -8.47 -7.62
C ALA A 203 -0.77 -7.78 -6.28
N HIS A 204 -1.58 -6.83 -5.85
CA HIS A 204 -1.44 -6.17 -4.54
C HIS A 204 -1.69 -7.18 -3.39
N LEU A 205 -2.81 -7.89 -3.41
CA LEU A 205 -3.17 -8.86 -2.37
C LEU A 205 -2.13 -9.98 -2.21
N ALA A 206 -1.60 -10.50 -3.30
CA ALA A 206 -0.58 -11.56 -3.26
C ALA A 206 0.69 -11.15 -2.51
N ARG A 207 0.91 -9.86 -2.33
CA ARG A 207 2.10 -9.29 -1.67
C ARG A 207 1.84 -8.71 -0.30
N THR A 208 0.56 -8.54 0.06
CA THR A 208 0.14 -7.97 1.34
C THR A 208 -0.58 -9.04 2.16
N VAL A 209 -1.90 -8.94 2.22
CA VAL A 209 -2.74 -9.77 3.10
C VAL A 209 -3.08 -11.15 2.53
N GLY A 210 -2.64 -11.46 1.32
CA GLY A 210 -3.02 -12.71 0.64
C GLY A 210 -4.46 -12.71 0.12
N GLY A 211 -4.97 -13.89 -0.21
CA GLY A 211 -6.31 -14.03 -0.79
C GLY A 211 -6.40 -13.65 -2.27
N LYS A 212 -7.61 -13.66 -2.83
CA LYS A 212 -7.87 -13.32 -4.24
C LYS A 212 -9.27 -12.74 -4.42
N VAL A 213 -9.39 -11.66 -5.14
CA VAL A 213 -10.64 -11.14 -5.66
C VAL A 213 -11.00 -11.89 -6.95
N SER A 214 -12.20 -12.47 -6.99
CA SER A 214 -12.75 -13.13 -8.18
C SER A 214 -13.56 -12.14 -9.03
N PHE A 215 -13.87 -12.53 -10.27
CA PHE A 215 -14.84 -11.78 -11.08
C PHE A 215 -16.20 -11.68 -10.40
N THR A 216 -16.62 -12.74 -9.72
CA THR A 216 -17.91 -12.79 -9.03
C THR A 216 -17.99 -11.78 -7.88
N HIS A 217 -16.88 -11.50 -7.18
CA HIS A 217 -16.83 -10.45 -6.16
C HIS A 217 -17.11 -9.06 -6.77
N LEU A 218 -16.38 -8.69 -7.83
CA LEU A 218 -16.55 -7.38 -8.49
C LEU A 218 -17.94 -7.24 -9.14
N ILE A 219 -18.42 -8.27 -9.77
CA ILE A 219 -19.75 -8.29 -10.40
C ILE A 219 -20.85 -8.23 -9.35
N GLY A 220 -20.71 -9.00 -8.27
CA GLY A 220 -21.67 -9.00 -7.16
C GLY A 220 -21.78 -7.64 -6.50
N TYR A 221 -20.65 -7.02 -6.21
CA TYR A 221 -20.63 -5.70 -5.60
C TYR A 221 -21.14 -4.58 -6.53
N ALA A 222 -20.82 -4.65 -7.83
CA ALA A 222 -21.39 -3.75 -8.84
C ALA A 222 -22.93 -3.91 -8.94
N LEU A 223 -23.45 -5.13 -8.75
CA LEU A 223 -24.89 -5.37 -8.72
C LEU A 223 -25.53 -4.82 -7.45
N VAL A 224 -24.89 -4.99 -6.28
CA VAL A 224 -25.35 -4.39 -5.00
C VAL A 224 -25.42 -2.86 -5.13
N GLU A 225 -24.33 -2.20 -5.58
CA GLU A 225 -24.34 -0.76 -5.79
C GLU A 225 -25.42 -0.31 -6.80
N ALA A 226 -25.64 -1.08 -7.89
CA ALA A 226 -26.67 -0.75 -8.88
C ALA A 226 -28.10 -0.91 -8.29
N LEU A 227 -28.30 -1.83 -7.36
CA LEU A 227 -29.58 -1.98 -6.66
C LEU A 227 -29.79 -0.88 -5.61
N CYS A 228 -28.73 -0.37 -4.98
CA CYS A 228 -28.83 0.81 -4.10
C CYS A 228 -29.32 2.05 -4.88
N GLU A 229 -28.96 2.18 -6.15
CA GLU A 229 -29.45 3.23 -7.04
C GLU A 229 -30.88 2.96 -7.56
N MET A 230 -31.35 1.72 -7.50
CA MET A 230 -32.67 1.29 -7.94
C MET A 230 -33.39 0.48 -6.84
N PRO A 231 -33.69 1.06 -5.69
CA PRO A 231 -34.30 0.37 -4.56
C PRO A 231 -35.65 -0.28 -4.91
N ASP A 232 -36.37 0.26 -5.88
CA ASP A 232 -37.63 -0.32 -6.39
C ASP A 232 -37.48 -1.73 -6.98
N LEU A 233 -36.25 -2.21 -7.19
CA LEU A 233 -35.98 -3.57 -7.63
C LEU A 233 -35.64 -4.53 -6.49
N ASN A 234 -35.41 -4.02 -5.28
CA ASN A 234 -35.21 -4.84 -4.08
C ASN A 234 -36.57 -5.21 -3.46
N VAL A 235 -37.37 -5.96 -4.20
CA VAL A 235 -38.76 -6.26 -3.90
C VAL A 235 -39.05 -7.75 -4.01
N ARG A 236 -40.14 -8.18 -3.34
CA ARG A 236 -40.71 -9.51 -3.52
C ARG A 236 -42.23 -9.47 -3.65
N TYR A 237 -42.76 -10.43 -4.38
CA TYR A 237 -44.21 -10.62 -4.49
C TYR A 237 -44.72 -11.33 -3.24
N THR A 238 -45.81 -10.84 -2.66
CA THR A 238 -46.49 -11.43 -1.53
C THR A 238 -47.99 -11.34 -1.69
N ILE A 239 -48.75 -11.99 -0.79
CA ILE A 239 -50.20 -11.91 -0.72
C ILE A 239 -50.55 -11.44 0.67
N GLU A 240 -51.14 -10.28 0.79
CA GLU A 240 -51.60 -9.69 2.07
C GLU A 240 -53.13 -9.55 2.07
N GLY A 241 -53.75 -10.15 3.08
CA GLY A 241 -55.25 -10.17 3.17
C GLY A 241 -55.92 -10.78 1.93
N GLY A 242 -55.29 -11.75 1.26
CA GLY A 242 -55.81 -12.37 0.05
C GLY A 242 -55.63 -11.54 -1.22
N LYS A 243 -54.94 -10.41 -1.18
CA LYS A 243 -54.68 -9.54 -2.33
C LYS A 243 -53.20 -9.58 -2.72
N PRO A 244 -52.88 -9.52 -4.02
CA PRO A 244 -51.49 -9.38 -4.50
C PRO A 244 -50.87 -8.08 -3.93
N ALA A 245 -49.67 -8.20 -3.40
CA ALA A 245 -48.89 -7.08 -2.84
C ALA A 245 -47.43 -7.20 -3.28
N VAL A 246 -46.77 -6.03 -3.26
CA VAL A 246 -45.32 -5.89 -3.42
C VAL A 246 -44.76 -5.52 -2.06
N GLU A 247 -43.80 -6.28 -1.56
CA GLU A 247 -43.07 -5.96 -0.37
C GLU A 247 -41.69 -5.42 -0.79
N GLN A 248 -41.40 -4.18 -0.42
CA GLN A 248 -40.09 -3.55 -0.58
C GLN A 248 -39.23 -3.88 0.63
N LEU A 249 -38.04 -4.39 0.39
CA LEU A 249 -37.11 -4.80 1.44
C LEU A 249 -36.17 -3.65 1.82
N ALA A 250 -35.93 -3.48 3.12
CA ALA A 250 -35.10 -2.41 3.64
C ALA A 250 -33.61 -2.60 3.27
N HIS A 251 -33.14 -3.83 3.27
CA HIS A 251 -31.76 -4.18 2.97
C HIS A 251 -31.68 -5.23 1.87
N ILE A 252 -30.50 -5.34 1.25
CA ILE A 252 -30.25 -6.32 0.17
C ILE A 252 -29.72 -7.61 0.76
N GLY A 253 -30.53 -8.69 0.69
CA GLY A 253 -30.08 -10.05 0.95
C GLY A 253 -29.50 -10.67 -0.32
N PHE A 254 -28.17 -10.68 -0.43
CA PHE A 254 -27.47 -11.08 -1.64
C PHE A 254 -27.17 -12.59 -1.67
N GLY A 255 -27.93 -13.36 -2.43
CA GLY A 255 -27.77 -14.80 -2.58
C GLY A 255 -26.64 -15.18 -3.53
N LEU A 256 -25.81 -16.12 -3.11
CA LEU A 256 -24.67 -16.63 -3.87
C LEU A 256 -24.93 -18.08 -4.30
N ALA A 257 -25.01 -18.33 -5.60
CA ALA A 257 -25.10 -19.69 -6.11
C ALA A 257 -23.72 -20.36 -6.10
N ILE A 258 -23.47 -21.22 -5.11
CA ILE A 258 -22.20 -21.94 -4.91
C ILE A 258 -22.40 -23.41 -5.26
N ASP A 259 -21.61 -23.93 -6.21
CA ASP A 259 -21.50 -25.34 -6.50
C ASP A 259 -20.49 -26.02 -5.57
N VAL A 260 -20.93 -27.00 -4.83
CA VAL A 260 -20.11 -27.75 -3.86
C VAL A 260 -20.09 -29.21 -4.26
N ALA A 261 -18.87 -29.73 -4.50
CA ALA A 261 -18.65 -31.14 -4.71
C ALA A 261 -18.48 -31.88 -3.36
N ASP A 262 -19.13 -33.02 -3.20
CA ASP A 262 -18.90 -33.92 -2.06
C ASP A 262 -17.61 -34.77 -2.26
N ALA A 263 -17.24 -35.57 -1.26
CA ALA A 263 -16.08 -36.46 -1.32
C ALA A 263 -16.19 -37.55 -2.41
N GLN A 264 -17.39 -37.79 -2.92
CA GLN A 264 -17.69 -38.76 -4.00
C GLN A 264 -17.74 -38.08 -5.38
N GLY A 265 -17.51 -36.75 -5.44
CA GLY A 265 -17.57 -35.99 -6.69
C GLY A 265 -18.98 -35.60 -7.13
N ASN A 266 -20.02 -35.80 -6.31
CA ASN A 266 -21.37 -35.35 -6.63
C ASN A 266 -21.48 -33.84 -6.34
N HIS A 267 -22.02 -33.11 -7.30
CA HIS A 267 -22.22 -31.67 -7.21
C HIS A 267 -23.57 -31.31 -6.58
N SER A 268 -23.56 -30.33 -5.69
CA SER A 268 -24.80 -29.78 -5.10
C SER A 268 -24.75 -28.26 -5.09
N LEU A 269 -25.81 -27.63 -5.61
CA LEU A 269 -25.94 -26.17 -5.59
C LEU A 269 -26.48 -25.70 -4.25
N LYS A 270 -25.77 -24.79 -3.59
CA LYS A 270 -26.20 -24.08 -2.37
C LYS A 270 -26.31 -22.60 -2.69
N VAL A 271 -27.30 -21.93 -2.09
CA VAL A 271 -27.50 -20.48 -2.29
C VAL A 271 -27.55 -19.77 -0.91
N PRO A 272 -26.42 -19.66 -0.22
CA PRO A 272 -26.37 -18.87 1.01
C PRO A 272 -26.46 -17.38 0.70
N VAL A 273 -26.69 -16.56 1.73
CA VAL A 273 -27.00 -15.13 1.64
C VAL A 273 -26.00 -14.29 2.39
N ILE A 274 -25.46 -13.26 1.75
CA ILE A 274 -24.83 -12.13 2.43
C ILE A 274 -25.96 -11.20 2.85
N HIS A 275 -26.15 -11.04 4.15
CA HIS A 275 -27.16 -10.15 4.73
C HIS A 275 -26.70 -8.71 4.65
N ASP A 276 -27.65 -7.78 4.47
CA ASP A 276 -27.42 -6.34 4.49
C ASP A 276 -26.25 -5.89 3.62
N ALA A 277 -26.12 -6.51 2.42
CA ALA A 277 -24.99 -6.31 1.52
C ALA A 277 -24.80 -4.85 1.07
N ASP A 278 -25.86 -4.07 1.12
CA ASP A 278 -25.89 -2.62 0.85
C ASP A 278 -25.15 -1.78 1.89
N THR A 279 -24.87 -2.33 3.09
CA THR A 279 -24.14 -1.63 4.16
C THR A 279 -22.64 -1.90 4.15
N LEU A 280 -22.20 -2.88 3.37
CA LEU A 280 -20.81 -3.35 3.36
C LEU A 280 -19.94 -2.55 2.39
N THR A 281 -18.72 -2.26 2.79
CA THR A 281 -17.65 -1.88 1.86
C THR A 281 -17.27 -3.06 0.97
N PHE A 282 -16.53 -2.80 -0.12
CA PHE A 282 -16.10 -3.91 -1.00
C PHE A 282 -15.21 -4.94 -0.27
N ALA A 283 -14.34 -4.51 0.63
CA ALA A 283 -13.50 -5.42 1.41
C ALA A 283 -14.34 -6.32 2.31
N GLU A 284 -15.28 -5.73 3.07
CA GLU A 284 -16.20 -6.47 3.94
C GLU A 284 -17.11 -7.42 3.15
N PHE A 285 -17.54 -7.01 1.95
CA PHE A 285 -18.30 -7.87 1.04
C PHE A 285 -17.47 -9.09 0.58
N VAL A 286 -16.19 -8.90 0.27
CA VAL A 286 -15.28 -10.00 -0.10
C VAL A 286 -15.08 -10.94 1.07
N ASP A 287 -14.90 -10.44 2.29
CA ASP A 287 -14.72 -11.24 3.51
C ASP A 287 -15.98 -12.06 3.81
N ALA A 288 -17.15 -11.45 3.77
CA ALA A 288 -18.44 -12.14 3.95
C ALA A 288 -18.67 -13.23 2.88
N TYR A 289 -18.30 -12.93 1.63
CA TYR A 289 -18.35 -13.90 0.54
C TYR A 289 -17.43 -15.09 0.81
N GLN A 290 -16.18 -14.86 1.19
CA GLN A 290 -15.20 -15.92 1.44
C GLN A 290 -15.58 -16.77 2.66
N ASP A 291 -16.13 -16.17 3.70
CA ASP A 291 -16.68 -16.90 4.86
C ASP A 291 -17.78 -17.88 4.42
N LEU A 292 -18.76 -17.39 3.67
CA LEU A 292 -19.84 -18.24 3.16
C LEU A 292 -19.33 -19.37 2.26
N VAL A 293 -18.37 -19.12 1.38
CA VAL A 293 -17.75 -20.13 0.52
C VAL A 293 -17.03 -21.19 1.37
N THR A 294 -16.28 -20.77 2.38
CA THR A 294 -15.54 -21.64 3.28
C THR A 294 -16.50 -22.53 4.09
N ARG A 295 -17.54 -21.92 4.68
CA ARG A 295 -18.57 -22.66 5.42
C ARG A 295 -19.39 -23.59 4.52
N ALA A 296 -19.63 -23.20 3.28
CA ALA A 296 -20.31 -24.06 2.30
C ALA A 296 -19.49 -25.31 1.99
N ARG A 297 -18.19 -25.20 1.79
CA ARG A 297 -17.24 -26.29 1.54
C ARG A 297 -17.06 -27.20 2.75
N ASN A 298 -17.00 -26.61 3.94
CA ASN A 298 -16.83 -27.35 5.20
C ASN A 298 -18.14 -27.92 5.73
N ALA A 299 -19.26 -27.74 5.01
CA ALA A 299 -20.60 -28.18 5.39
C ALA A 299 -21.09 -27.64 6.75
N THR A 300 -20.65 -26.41 7.12
CA THR A 300 -20.98 -25.72 8.40
C THR A 300 -22.05 -24.64 8.21
N LEU A 301 -22.66 -24.51 7.02
CA LEU A 301 -23.78 -23.59 6.81
C LEU A 301 -24.99 -23.98 7.65
N THR A 302 -25.65 -22.99 8.25
CA THR A 302 -26.87 -23.14 9.06
C THR A 302 -28.12 -22.78 8.27
N THR A 303 -29.30 -23.03 8.83
CA THR A 303 -30.56 -22.65 8.18
C THR A 303 -30.72 -21.13 8.02
N ALA A 304 -30.13 -20.36 8.92
CA ALA A 304 -30.14 -18.88 8.86
C ALA A 304 -29.42 -18.36 7.61
N ASP A 305 -28.35 -19.03 7.21
CA ASP A 305 -27.56 -18.63 6.02
C ASP A 305 -28.32 -18.71 4.69
N PHE A 306 -29.49 -19.33 4.67
CA PHE A 306 -30.32 -19.49 3.48
C PHE A 306 -31.60 -18.62 3.50
N GLN A 307 -31.80 -17.82 4.51
CA GLN A 307 -32.99 -16.96 4.67
C GLN A 307 -32.72 -15.52 4.23
N GLY A 308 -33.74 -14.80 3.84
CA GLY A 308 -33.64 -13.37 3.57
C GLY A 308 -33.11 -12.98 2.19
N THR A 309 -32.97 -13.92 1.24
CA THR A 309 -32.50 -13.61 -0.11
C THR A 309 -33.50 -12.70 -0.85
N SER A 310 -33.03 -11.55 -1.33
CA SER A 310 -33.81 -10.68 -2.23
C SER A 310 -33.38 -10.79 -3.69
N VAL A 311 -32.06 -10.89 -3.93
CA VAL A 311 -31.48 -11.05 -5.25
C VAL A 311 -30.45 -12.19 -5.23
N THR A 312 -30.34 -12.96 -6.30
CA THR A 312 -29.34 -14.04 -6.43
C THR A 312 -28.42 -13.77 -7.60
N LEU A 313 -27.12 -14.02 -7.40
CA LEU A 313 -26.12 -14.08 -8.47
C LEU A 313 -25.70 -15.53 -8.73
N THR A 314 -25.80 -15.96 -10.00
CA THR A 314 -25.29 -17.25 -10.47
C THR A 314 -24.31 -17.06 -11.61
N ASN A 315 -23.15 -17.74 -11.55
CA ASN A 315 -22.09 -17.61 -12.53
C ASN A 315 -21.75 -18.96 -13.21
N PRO A 316 -22.60 -19.47 -14.10
CA PRO A 316 -22.28 -20.65 -14.88
C PRO A 316 -21.18 -20.42 -15.93
N GLY A 317 -20.77 -19.18 -16.14
CA GLY A 317 -19.69 -18.83 -17.07
C GLY A 317 -18.34 -19.44 -16.71
N THR A 318 -18.11 -19.81 -15.45
CA THR A 318 -16.90 -20.54 -15.02
C THR A 318 -16.77 -21.92 -15.68
N LEU A 319 -17.87 -22.52 -16.11
CA LEU A 319 -17.93 -23.80 -16.86
C LEU A 319 -18.00 -23.61 -18.37
N GLY A 320 -17.85 -22.38 -18.87
CA GLY A 320 -17.87 -22.05 -20.31
C GLY A 320 -19.27 -21.77 -20.87
N THR A 321 -20.32 -21.74 -20.04
CA THR A 321 -21.66 -21.36 -20.48
C THR A 321 -21.71 -19.91 -20.91
N THR A 322 -22.01 -19.62 -22.16
CA THR A 322 -22.05 -18.25 -22.69
C THR A 322 -23.23 -17.44 -22.17
N THR A 323 -24.42 -18.04 -22.12
CA THR A 323 -25.63 -17.42 -21.59
C THR A 323 -26.49 -18.48 -20.87
N SER A 324 -27.20 -18.04 -19.85
CA SER A 324 -28.19 -18.89 -19.14
C SER A 324 -29.42 -18.07 -18.79
N VAL A 325 -30.57 -18.77 -18.66
CA VAL A 325 -31.78 -18.17 -18.16
C VAL A 325 -32.11 -18.90 -16.85
N PRO A 326 -31.59 -18.36 -15.70
CA PRO A 326 -31.76 -19.03 -14.43
C PRO A 326 -33.24 -18.99 -13.97
N ARG A 327 -33.66 -20.01 -13.22
CA ARG A 327 -34.99 -20.04 -12.62
C ARG A 327 -35.01 -19.16 -11.36
N LEU A 328 -36.05 -18.33 -11.24
CA LEU A 328 -36.29 -17.51 -10.08
C LEU A 328 -36.88 -18.35 -8.94
N MET A 329 -36.34 -18.24 -7.76
CA MET A 329 -36.88 -18.90 -6.55
C MET A 329 -38.07 -18.13 -6.00
N VAL A 330 -39.02 -18.86 -5.39
CA VAL A 330 -40.15 -18.23 -4.71
C VAL A 330 -39.66 -17.32 -3.58
N GLY A 331 -40.16 -16.10 -3.54
CA GLY A 331 -39.77 -15.10 -2.54
C GLY A 331 -38.60 -14.19 -2.95
N GLN A 332 -38.12 -14.35 -4.18
CA GLN A 332 -37.11 -13.43 -4.75
C GLN A 332 -37.71 -12.59 -5.88
N GLY A 333 -37.23 -11.34 -6.02
CA GLY A 333 -37.64 -10.43 -7.09
C GLY A 333 -36.89 -10.70 -8.40
N LEU A 334 -35.57 -10.96 -8.30
CA LEU A 334 -34.73 -11.16 -9.48
C LEU A 334 -33.54 -12.11 -9.21
N ILE A 335 -33.02 -12.67 -10.29
CA ILE A 335 -31.81 -13.48 -10.33
C ILE A 335 -30.94 -13.06 -11.53
N ILE A 336 -29.66 -12.86 -11.30
CA ILE A 336 -28.71 -12.48 -12.33
C ILE A 336 -27.82 -13.67 -12.69
N GLY A 337 -27.79 -14.01 -13.98
CA GLY A 337 -26.89 -15.01 -14.55
C GLY A 337 -25.72 -14.34 -15.28
N VAL A 338 -24.49 -14.83 -15.04
CA VAL A 338 -23.27 -14.33 -15.68
C VAL A 338 -22.68 -15.41 -16.57
N GLY A 339 -22.49 -15.07 -17.84
CA GLY A 339 -21.90 -15.97 -18.84
C GLY A 339 -20.36 -15.95 -18.82
N ALA A 340 -19.80 -16.86 -19.62
CA ALA A 340 -18.35 -16.97 -19.80
C ALA A 340 -17.73 -15.68 -20.34
N THR A 341 -16.52 -15.39 -19.84
CA THR A 341 -15.68 -14.29 -20.32
C THR A 341 -14.85 -14.79 -21.49
N ASP A 342 -15.23 -14.45 -22.71
CA ASP A 342 -14.54 -14.88 -23.93
C ASP A 342 -14.61 -13.80 -25.02
N TYR A 343 -13.79 -13.97 -26.05
CA TYR A 343 -13.90 -13.16 -27.26
C TYR A 343 -15.22 -13.45 -27.98
N PRO A 344 -15.82 -12.48 -28.68
CA PRO A 344 -16.95 -12.74 -29.55
C PRO A 344 -16.65 -13.89 -30.51
N ALA A 345 -17.63 -14.71 -30.81
CA ALA A 345 -17.46 -15.99 -31.52
C ALA A 345 -16.76 -15.82 -32.88
N GLU A 346 -16.97 -14.67 -33.52
CA GLU A 346 -16.41 -14.28 -34.81
C GLU A 346 -14.88 -14.18 -34.79
N TYR A 347 -14.29 -13.96 -33.61
CA TYR A 347 -12.85 -13.74 -33.43
C TYR A 347 -12.09 -14.91 -32.84
N ARG A 348 -12.74 -16.04 -32.57
CA ARG A 348 -12.11 -17.21 -31.93
C ARG A 348 -10.90 -17.78 -32.68
N GLY A 349 -10.84 -17.60 -33.99
CA GLY A 349 -9.70 -18.03 -34.81
C GLY A 349 -8.56 -17.03 -34.92
N VAL A 350 -8.67 -15.84 -34.29
CA VAL A 350 -7.69 -14.76 -34.40
C VAL A 350 -6.68 -14.84 -33.26
N SER A 351 -5.39 -14.65 -33.57
CA SER A 351 -4.36 -14.67 -32.52
C SER A 351 -4.55 -13.53 -31.49
N PRO A 352 -4.24 -13.74 -30.20
CA PRO A 352 -4.37 -12.70 -29.18
C PRO A 352 -3.62 -11.40 -29.52
N LYS A 353 -2.44 -11.52 -30.11
CA LYS A 353 -1.63 -10.36 -30.56
C LYS A 353 -2.37 -9.51 -31.58
N ARG A 354 -3.07 -10.13 -32.54
CA ARG A 354 -3.83 -9.42 -33.55
C ARG A 354 -5.10 -8.81 -32.98
N LEU A 355 -5.76 -9.51 -32.07
CA LEU A 355 -6.93 -8.97 -31.35
C LEU A 355 -6.56 -7.73 -30.52
N ALA A 356 -5.45 -7.78 -29.80
CA ALA A 356 -4.93 -6.62 -29.04
C ALA A 356 -4.62 -5.44 -29.97
N ALA A 357 -4.00 -5.69 -31.13
CA ALA A 357 -3.70 -4.64 -32.11
C ALA A 357 -4.96 -4.02 -32.75
N LEU A 358 -6.09 -4.75 -32.77
CA LEU A 358 -7.38 -4.27 -33.25
C LEU A 358 -8.27 -3.69 -32.16
N GLY A 359 -7.81 -3.63 -30.91
CA GLY A 359 -8.62 -3.16 -29.78
C GLY A 359 -9.82 -4.07 -29.45
N ILE A 360 -9.77 -5.37 -29.83
CA ILE A 360 -10.85 -6.31 -29.58
C ILE A 360 -10.66 -6.97 -28.23
N GLY A 361 -11.54 -6.64 -27.27
CA GLY A 361 -11.57 -7.18 -25.93
C GLY A 361 -12.52 -8.36 -25.77
N LYS A 362 -12.38 -9.08 -24.64
CA LYS A 362 -13.34 -10.09 -24.20
C LYS A 362 -14.63 -9.44 -23.71
N THR A 363 -15.72 -10.17 -23.82
CA THR A 363 -17.06 -9.75 -23.39
C THR A 363 -17.70 -10.82 -22.50
N MET A 364 -18.74 -10.42 -21.77
CA MET A 364 -19.55 -11.30 -20.93
C MET A 364 -21.02 -11.01 -21.17
N PHE A 365 -21.87 -12.05 -21.13
CA PHE A 365 -23.31 -11.87 -21.15
C PHE A 365 -23.88 -11.90 -19.75
N PHE A 366 -24.73 -10.93 -19.46
CA PHE A 366 -25.54 -10.87 -18.25
C PHE A 366 -27.01 -11.13 -18.61
N SER A 367 -27.66 -11.98 -17.85
CA SER A 367 -29.10 -12.23 -17.93
C SER A 367 -29.75 -11.86 -16.61
N SER A 368 -30.78 -11.04 -16.63
CA SER A 368 -31.62 -10.70 -15.50
C SER A 368 -32.98 -11.34 -15.67
N THR A 369 -33.25 -12.38 -14.91
CA THR A 369 -34.58 -13.03 -14.84
C THR A 369 -35.30 -12.53 -13.60
N TYR A 370 -36.53 -12.05 -13.76
CA TYR A 370 -37.30 -11.37 -12.72
C TYR A 370 -38.74 -11.80 -12.70
N ASP A 371 -39.40 -11.56 -11.56
CA ASP A 371 -40.85 -11.79 -11.40
C ASP A 371 -41.61 -10.66 -12.14
N HIS A 372 -42.18 -11.01 -13.28
CA HIS A 372 -42.84 -10.04 -14.15
C HIS A 372 -44.19 -9.53 -13.63
N ARG A 373 -44.64 -10.06 -12.48
CA ARG A 373 -45.79 -9.47 -11.75
C ARG A 373 -45.47 -8.13 -11.10
N ILE A 374 -44.19 -7.94 -10.71
CA ILE A 374 -43.75 -6.80 -9.89
C ILE A 374 -42.61 -5.99 -10.52
N ILE A 375 -41.79 -6.60 -11.41
CA ILE A 375 -40.69 -5.95 -12.11
C ILE A 375 -40.98 -5.90 -13.60
N GLN A 376 -40.82 -4.71 -14.19
CA GLN A 376 -41.00 -4.47 -15.62
C GLN A 376 -39.71 -4.62 -16.40
N GLY A 377 -39.79 -4.98 -17.70
CA GLY A 377 -38.63 -5.18 -18.57
C GLY A 377 -37.74 -3.96 -18.69
N ALA A 378 -38.33 -2.76 -18.71
CA ALA A 378 -37.56 -1.50 -18.76
C ALA A 378 -36.70 -1.27 -17.48
N ALA A 379 -37.20 -1.66 -16.31
CA ALA A 379 -36.47 -1.55 -15.06
C ALA A 379 -35.29 -2.55 -15.01
N SER A 380 -35.54 -3.81 -15.42
CA SER A 380 -34.49 -4.83 -15.57
C SER A 380 -33.40 -4.40 -16.57
N GLY A 381 -33.80 -3.80 -17.71
CA GLY A 381 -32.85 -3.25 -18.69
C GLY A 381 -32.00 -2.12 -18.16
N ARG A 382 -32.59 -1.21 -17.36
CA ARG A 382 -31.86 -0.13 -16.67
C ARG A 382 -30.89 -0.67 -15.63
N LEU A 383 -31.25 -1.65 -14.83
CA LEU A 383 -30.35 -2.31 -13.88
C LEU A 383 -29.09 -2.86 -14.57
N LEU A 384 -29.30 -3.62 -15.67
CA LEU A 384 -28.16 -4.13 -16.44
C LEU A 384 -27.32 -3.00 -17.07
N ALA A 385 -27.92 -1.85 -17.41
CA ALA A 385 -27.18 -0.70 -17.89
C ALA A 385 -26.33 -0.03 -16.79
N LEU A 386 -26.83 0.03 -15.55
CA LEU A 386 -26.05 0.50 -14.39
C LEU A 386 -24.89 -0.45 -14.07
N VAL A 387 -25.13 -1.75 -14.07
CA VAL A 387 -24.05 -2.75 -13.87
C VAL A 387 -22.98 -2.60 -14.96
N ASP A 388 -23.38 -2.41 -16.23
CA ASP A 388 -22.44 -2.13 -17.32
C ASP A 388 -21.65 -0.83 -17.09
N ALA A 389 -22.32 0.24 -16.66
CA ALA A 389 -21.64 1.52 -16.37
C ALA A 389 -20.60 1.35 -15.26
N LYS A 390 -20.92 0.62 -14.18
CA LYS A 390 -19.99 0.35 -13.08
C LYS A 390 -18.80 -0.49 -13.54
N LEU A 391 -19.05 -1.62 -14.19
CA LEU A 391 -17.99 -2.51 -14.68
C LEU A 391 -17.16 -1.88 -15.80
N SER A 392 -17.70 -0.88 -16.49
CA SER A 392 -16.99 -0.02 -17.46
C SER A 392 -16.33 1.20 -16.82
N GLY A 393 -16.34 1.33 -15.48
CA GLY A 393 -15.64 2.37 -14.74
C GLY A 393 -16.17 3.80 -14.93
N ARG A 394 -17.43 3.96 -15.39
CA ARG A 394 -17.97 5.29 -15.76
C ARG A 394 -18.40 6.15 -14.57
N ASP A 395 -18.56 5.55 -13.38
CA ASP A 395 -19.08 6.21 -12.18
C ASP A 395 -18.10 6.18 -11.00
N GLY A 396 -16.81 5.92 -11.24
CA GLY A 396 -15.80 5.80 -10.20
C GLY A 396 -15.89 4.49 -9.38
N PHE A 397 -16.51 3.45 -9.91
CA PHE A 397 -16.65 2.14 -9.26
C PHE A 397 -15.29 1.57 -8.84
N TYR A 398 -14.33 1.53 -9.75
CA TYR A 398 -13.00 0.96 -9.45
C TYR A 398 -12.22 1.81 -8.45
N GLU A 399 -12.39 3.13 -8.43
CA GLU A 399 -11.80 4.01 -7.44
C GLU A 399 -12.28 3.66 -6.02
N ARG A 400 -13.58 3.40 -5.84
CA ARG A 400 -14.15 2.95 -4.55
C ARG A 400 -13.64 1.57 -4.16
N VAL A 401 -13.59 0.62 -5.11
CA VAL A 401 -13.06 -0.73 -4.89
C VAL A 401 -11.58 -0.67 -4.47
N PHE A 402 -10.74 0.09 -5.18
CA PHE A 402 -9.32 0.23 -4.87
C PHE A 402 -9.09 0.90 -3.51
N THR A 403 -9.89 1.91 -3.18
CA THR A 403 -9.84 2.57 -1.87
C THR A 403 -10.20 1.59 -0.75
N SER A 404 -11.28 0.82 -0.91
CA SER A 404 -11.72 -0.17 0.06
C SER A 404 -10.70 -1.29 0.28
N MET A 405 -9.98 -1.69 -0.78
CA MET A 405 -8.93 -2.73 -0.73
C MET A 405 -7.54 -2.19 -0.44
N HIS A 406 -7.40 -0.89 -0.15
CA HIS A 406 -6.12 -0.20 0.06
C HIS A 406 -5.11 -0.40 -1.08
N VAL A 407 -5.58 -0.51 -2.33
CA VAL A 407 -4.70 -0.64 -3.49
C VAL A 407 -4.13 0.73 -3.85
N PRO A 408 -2.81 0.95 -3.77
CA PRO A 408 -2.22 2.29 -3.95
C PRO A 408 -2.20 2.74 -5.42
N ALA A 409 -2.37 1.81 -6.37
CA ALA A 409 -2.39 2.11 -7.79
C ALA A 409 -3.68 2.82 -8.22
N ARG A 410 -3.60 3.60 -9.29
CA ARG A 410 -4.81 4.11 -9.97
C ARG A 410 -5.46 2.97 -10.78
N PRO A 411 -6.78 2.78 -10.71
CA PRO A 411 -7.45 1.84 -11.58
C PRO A 411 -7.33 2.27 -13.04
N TYR A 412 -7.25 1.30 -13.94
CA TYR A 412 -7.35 1.58 -15.36
C TYR A 412 -8.74 2.11 -15.70
N ALA A 413 -8.78 3.14 -16.52
CA ALA A 413 -10.01 3.76 -17.02
C ALA A 413 -10.26 3.36 -18.48
N TRP A 414 -11.53 3.43 -18.88
CA TRP A 414 -11.91 3.25 -20.26
C TRP A 414 -11.71 4.56 -21.02
N GLU A 415 -10.86 4.52 -22.02
CA GLU A 415 -10.67 5.61 -22.95
C GLU A 415 -11.17 5.18 -24.31
N ALA A 416 -11.95 6.04 -24.93
CA ALA A 416 -12.42 5.83 -26.29
C ALA A 416 -11.33 6.26 -27.27
N ASP A 417 -10.91 5.33 -28.11
CA ASP A 417 -9.94 5.57 -29.18
C ASP A 417 -10.70 5.91 -30.46
N TYR A 418 -11.13 7.17 -30.57
CA TYR A 418 -11.91 7.62 -31.71
C TYR A 418 -11.05 8.14 -32.87
N ASP A 419 -9.82 8.60 -32.58
CA ASP A 419 -8.95 9.24 -33.56
C ASP A 419 -7.61 8.52 -33.63
N TYR A 420 -7.49 7.58 -34.58
CA TYR A 420 -6.21 6.95 -34.88
C TYR A 420 -5.28 7.94 -35.57
N ASP A 421 -4.27 8.44 -34.83
CA ASP A 421 -3.16 9.22 -35.39
C ASP A 421 -1.90 8.34 -35.55
N PRO A 422 -1.46 8.04 -36.78
CA PRO A 422 -0.24 7.27 -37.01
C PRO A 422 1.02 7.90 -36.42
N ASN A 423 1.07 9.23 -36.24
CA ASN A 423 2.22 9.92 -35.65
C ASN A 423 2.23 9.75 -34.15
N HIS A 424 1.08 9.75 -33.53
CA HIS A 424 0.93 9.43 -32.11
C HIS A 424 1.40 7.99 -31.82
N GLU A 425 1.00 7.02 -32.64
CA GLU A 425 1.43 5.64 -32.51
C GLU A 425 2.96 5.47 -32.65
N LYS A 426 3.59 6.18 -33.57
CA LYS A 426 5.06 6.17 -33.71
C LYS A 426 5.79 6.80 -32.52
N GLY A 427 5.17 7.71 -31.81
CA GLY A 427 5.71 8.38 -30.63
C GLY A 427 5.64 7.54 -29.35
N LYS A 428 4.76 6.55 -29.27
CA LYS A 428 4.57 5.73 -28.04
C LYS A 428 5.85 5.12 -27.47
N PRO A 429 6.80 4.57 -28.25
CA PRO A 429 8.05 4.06 -27.69
C PRO A 429 8.88 5.09 -26.91
N ALA A 430 8.94 6.34 -27.39
CA ALA A 430 9.65 7.41 -26.67
C ALA A 430 8.94 7.75 -25.35
N ARG A 431 7.62 7.74 -25.35
CA ARG A 431 6.81 8.01 -24.14
C ARG A 431 6.93 6.93 -23.07
N ILE A 432 7.25 5.69 -23.46
CA ILE A 432 7.62 4.64 -22.48
C ILE A 432 8.90 4.99 -21.74
N ALA A 433 9.91 5.51 -22.43
CA ALA A 433 11.15 5.95 -21.76
C ALA A 433 10.89 7.13 -20.82
N GLU A 434 10.02 8.07 -21.20
CA GLU A 434 9.57 9.19 -20.37
C GLU A 434 8.81 8.69 -19.13
N LEU A 435 7.91 7.71 -19.29
CA LEU A 435 7.18 7.09 -18.19
C LEU A 435 8.13 6.39 -17.21
N ILE A 436 9.07 5.58 -17.70
CA ILE A 436 10.09 4.93 -16.85
C ILE A 436 10.90 5.99 -16.09
N HIS A 437 11.31 7.07 -16.75
CA HIS A 437 12.04 8.17 -16.10
C HIS A 437 11.17 8.88 -15.04
N ALA A 438 9.89 9.07 -15.29
CA ALA A 438 8.97 9.66 -14.33
C ALA A 438 8.86 8.79 -13.06
N TYR A 439 8.75 7.48 -13.19
CA TYR A 439 8.76 6.59 -12.03
C TYR A 439 10.08 6.64 -11.26
N ARG A 440 11.23 6.66 -11.96
CA ARG A 440 12.55 6.80 -11.32
C ARG A 440 12.69 8.08 -10.51
N SER A 441 12.13 9.18 -11.01
CA SER A 441 12.30 10.52 -10.41
C SER A 441 11.17 10.92 -9.45
N ARG A 442 9.96 10.39 -9.62
CA ARG A 442 8.74 10.81 -8.91
C ARG A 442 7.92 9.66 -8.33
N GLY A 443 8.34 8.40 -8.53
CA GLY A 443 7.63 7.23 -8.01
C GLY A 443 7.41 7.30 -6.49
N HIS A 444 8.41 7.77 -5.75
CA HIS A 444 8.33 7.94 -4.31
C HIS A 444 7.13 8.82 -3.84
N LEU A 445 6.66 9.76 -4.68
CA LEU A 445 5.51 10.62 -4.37
C LEU A 445 4.18 9.86 -4.35
N ALA A 446 4.12 8.73 -5.06
CA ALA A 446 2.94 7.87 -5.11
C ALA A 446 3.11 6.56 -4.31
N ALA A 447 4.26 6.36 -3.66
CA ALA A 447 4.51 5.17 -2.86
C ALA A 447 3.64 5.16 -1.60
N ASP A 448 3.11 3.99 -1.25
CA ASP A 448 2.24 3.75 -0.09
C ASP A 448 3.09 3.56 1.18
N THR A 449 3.80 4.62 1.54
CA THR A 449 4.72 4.60 2.69
C THR A 449 4.07 4.99 4.01
N ASP A 450 2.79 5.40 4.02
CA ASP A 450 2.11 5.88 5.22
C ASP A 450 1.16 4.83 5.81
N PRO A 451 1.50 4.20 6.95
CA PRO A 451 0.64 3.20 7.59
C PRO A 451 -0.71 3.77 8.06
N LEU A 452 -0.82 5.09 8.26
CA LEU A 452 -2.07 5.74 8.62
C LEU A 452 -2.99 5.98 7.43
N ALA A 453 -2.50 5.80 6.20
CA ALA A 453 -3.24 6.01 4.96
C ALA A 453 -3.99 7.37 4.90
N TYR A 454 -3.40 8.42 5.48
CA TYR A 454 -3.98 9.76 5.53
C TYR A 454 -4.39 10.31 4.17
N ARG A 455 -3.66 9.93 3.12
CA ARG A 455 -3.87 10.41 1.76
C ARG A 455 -3.61 9.30 0.77
N VAL A 456 -4.50 9.16 -0.19
CA VAL A 456 -4.19 8.40 -1.39
C VAL A 456 -3.14 9.19 -2.17
N ARG A 457 -1.94 8.66 -2.23
CA ARG A 457 -0.81 9.29 -2.93
C ARG A 457 -0.91 8.97 -4.41
N ARG A 458 -1.08 9.99 -5.23
CA ARG A 458 -1.15 9.88 -6.70
C ARG A 458 -0.36 11.02 -7.33
N HIS A 459 0.27 10.74 -8.44
CA HIS A 459 0.96 11.76 -9.22
C HIS A 459 0.58 11.62 -10.69
N PRO A 460 0.15 12.71 -11.38
CA PRO A 460 -0.30 12.63 -12.77
C PRO A 460 0.77 12.10 -13.72
N ASP A 461 2.05 12.42 -13.49
CA ASP A 461 3.17 11.94 -14.33
C ASP A 461 3.43 10.42 -14.21
N LEU A 462 2.73 9.71 -13.33
CA LEU A 462 2.82 8.25 -13.20
C LEU A 462 1.63 7.54 -13.86
N ASP A 463 0.71 8.30 -14.44
CA ASP A 463 -0.46 7.79 -15.13
C ASP A 463 -0.14 7.54 -16.60
N ILE A 464 -0.47 6.36 -17.10
CA ILE A 464 -0.25 6.02 -18.52
C ILE A 464 -0.99 6.95 -19.49
N SER A 465 -2.15 7.48 -19.07
CA SER A 465 -2.94 8.43 -19.88
C SER A 465 -2.18 9.73 -20.15
N SER A 466 -1.32 10.18 -19.24
CA SER A 466 -0.46 11.36 -19.44
C SER A 466 0.54 11.19 -20.56
N TYR A 467 0.78 9.95 -20.97
CA TYR A 467 1.68 9.58 -22.06
C TYR A 467 0.93 9.13 -23.32
N GLY A 468 -0.39 9.32 -23.37
CA GLY A 468 -1.22 8.85 -24.46
C GLY A 468 -1.22 7.33 -24.63
N LEU A 469 -1.00 6.61 -23.54
CA LEU A 469 -1.10 5.16 -23.46
C LEU A 469 -2.44 4.79 -22.83
N SER A 470 -3.02 3.68 -23.27
CA SER A 470 -4.33 3.22 -22.79
C SER A 470 -4.31 1.74 -22.41
N VAL A 471 -5.42 1.24 -21.90
CA VAL A 471 -5.62 -0.19 -21.59
C VAL A 471 -5.39 -1.10 -22.81
N TRP A 472 -5.49 -0.57 -24.02
CA TRP A 472 -5.26 -1.31 -25.26
C TRP A 472 -3.78 -1.53 -25.55
N ASP A 473 -2.89 -0.72 -24.98
CA ASP A 473 -1.44 -0.85 -25.12
C ASP A 473 -0.83 -1.89 -24.16
N LEU A 474 -1.57 -2.33 -23.13
CA LEU A 474 -1.05 -3.22 -22.09
C LEU A 474 -0.44 -4.52 -22.63
N ASP A 475 -1.00 -5.07 -23.71
CA ASP A 475 -0.54 -6.32 -24.33
C ASP A 475 0.45 -6.08 -25.49
N ARG A 476 0.91 -4.85 -25.68
CA ARG A 476 1.88 -4.49 -26.73
C ARG A 476 3.30 -4.48 -26.19
N PRO A 477 4.27 -5.00 -26.96
CA PRO A 477 5.69 -4.91 -26.60
C PRO A 477 6.25 -3.53 -26.92
N PHE A 478 7.02 -2.98 -25.96
CA PHE A 478 7.73 -1.72 -26.13
C PHE A 478 9.21 -1.86 -25.78
N PRO A 479 10.10 -1.05 -26.38
CA PRO A 479 11.49 -0.97 -25.99
C PRO A 479 11.58 -0.35 -24.58
N THR A 480 12.44 -0.93 -23.73
CA THR A 480 12.59 -0.52 -22.33
C THR A 480 13.84 0.32 -22.07
N GLY A 481 14.79 0.38 -23.03
CA GLY A 481 16.11 0.99 -22.78
C GLY A 481 16.92 0.27 -21.70
N GLY A 482 16.72 -1.06 -21.55
CA GLY A 482 17.42 -1.88 -20.57
C GLY A 482 16.73 -1.92 -19.18
N PHE A 483 15.58 -1.26 -18.99
CA PHE A 483 14.82 -1.34 -17.76
C PHE A 483 14.44 -2.79 -17.44
N GLY A 484 14.65 -3.20 -16.19
CA GLY A 484 14.34 -4.55 -15.73
C GLY A 484 15.21 -5.64 -16.35
N GLY A 485 16.35 -5.28 -16.97
CA GLY A 485 17.28 -6.23 -17.59
C GLY A 485 16.79 -6.81 -18.92
N SER A 486 15.83 -6.19 -19.58
CA SER A 486 15.28 -6.63 -20.88
C SER A 486 15.20 -5.48 -21.87
N ASP A 487 15.48 -5.71 -23.15
CA ASP A 487 15.38 -4.69 -24.19
C ASP A 487 13.94 -4.42 -24.64
N GLN A 488 13.04 -5.38 -24.45
CA GLN A 488 11.62 -5.26 -24.77
C GLN A 488 10.77 -5.96 -23.71
N MET A 489 9.66 -5.33 -23.31
CA MET A 489 8.65 -5.89 -22.42
C MET A 489 7.25 -5.48 -22.88
N LEU A 490 6.23 -6.25 -22.51
CA LEU A 490 4.85 -5.79 -22.62
C LEU A 490 4.62 -4.61 -21.67
N LEU A 491 3.77 -3.65 -22.07
CA LEU A 491 3.48 -2.50 -21.19
C LEU A 491 3.00 -2.95 -19.81
N ARG A 492 2.15 -3.98 -19.71
CA ARG A 492 1.69 -4.52 -18.42
C ARG A 492 2.84 -4.99 -17.52
N ASP A 493 3.88 -5.59 -18.11
CA ASP A 493 5.03 -6.09 -17.37
C ASP A 493 5.94 -4.92 -16.95
N ILE A 494 6.08 -3.90 -17.81
CA ILE A 494 6.76 -2.64 -17.47
C ILE A 494 6.07 -1.99 -16.28
N LEU A 495 4.74 -1.81 -16.34
CA LEU A 495 3.97 -1.20 -15.26
C LEU A 495 4.03 -2.01 -13.98
N THR A 496 3.89 -3.33 -14.05
CA THR A 496 4.03 -4.21 -12.88
C THR A 496 5.39 -4.01 -12.22
N ARG A 497 6.47 -4.00 -13.02
CA ARG A 497 7.82 -3.79 -12.52
C ARG A 497 8.01 -2.39 -11.93
N LEU A 498 7.49 -1.35 -12.59
CA LEU A 498 7.54 0.03 -12.10
C LEU A 498 6.80 0.17 -10.78
N HIS A 499 5.60 -0.38 -10.69
CA HIS A 499 4.81 -0.37 -9.45
C HIS A 499 5.51 -1.13 -8.32
N ASP A 500 6.03 -2.32 -8.60
CA ASP A 500 6.74 -3.12 -7.60
C ASP A 500 7.97 -2.43 -7.04
N THR A 501 8.67 -1.68 -7.89
CA THR A 501 9.94 -1.03 -7.53
C THR A 501 9.72 0.32 -6.86
N TYR A 502 8.78 1.15 -7.34
CA TYR A 502 8.75 2.58 -7.04
C TYR A 502 7.52 3.08 -6.29
N THR A 503 6.41 2.34 -6.28
CA THR A 503 5.13 2.87 -5.77
C THR A 503 4.38 1.92 -4.83
N ARG A 504 4.98 0.82 -4.41
CA ARG A 504 4.42 -0.01 -3.35
C ARG A 504 4.70 0.64 -1.99
N THR A 505 5.12 -0.14 -1.03
CA THR A 505 5.44 0.28 0.33
C THR A 505 6.84 0.92 0.47
N VAL A 506 7.55 1.06 -0.65
CA VAL A 506 8.88 1.71 -0.71
C VAL A 506 8.87 2.80 -1.78
N GLY A 507 9.36 3.98 -1.40
CA GLY A 507 9.67 5.08 -2.31
C GLY A 507 11.16 5.36 -2.27
N ILE A 508 11.81 5.45 -3.43
CA ILE A 508 13.27 5.60 -3.50
C ILE A 508 13.63 6.90 -4.19
N GLU A 509 14.45 7.72 -3.53
CA GLU A 509 14.99 8.94 -4.09
C GLU A 509 16.50 8.80 -4.30
N TYR A 510 16.94 8.77 -5.56
CA TYR A 510 18.34 8.63 -5.94
C TYR A 510 18.69 9.42 -7.23
N MET A 511 17.68 9.93 -7.93
CA MET A 511 17.91 10.64 -9.20
C MET A 511 18.59 12.01 -9.05
N HIS A 512 18.65 12.53 -7.83
CA HIS A 512 19.39 13.73 -7.47
C HIS A 512 20.92 13.51 -7.33
N ILE A 513 21.37 12.25 -7.24
CA ILE A 513 22.77 11.89 -7.21
C ILE A 513 23.40 12.19 -8.57
N GLN A 514 24.46 13.00 -8.61
CA GLN A 514 25.09 13.42 -9.87
C GLN A 514 25.97 12.32 -10.48
N ASP A 515 26.52 11.44 -9.65
CA ASP A 515 27.36 10.34 -10.10
C ASP A 515 26.54 9.29 -10.86
N PRO A 516 26.83 9.04 -12.15
CA PRO A 516 26.09 8.07 -12.95
C PRO A 516 26.34 6.62 -12.52
N GLU A 517 27.50 6.31 -11.96
CA GLU A 517 27.82 4.97 -11.49
C GLU A 517 26.97 4.59 -10.29
N GLN A 518 26.84 5.48 -9.31
CA GLN A 518 25.97 5.28 -8.15
C GLN A 518 24.51 5.14 -8.56
N ARG A 519 24.01 6.00 -9.47
CA ARG A 519 22.64 5.87 -9.99
C ARG A 519 22.40 4.53 -10.67
N ALA A 520 23.31 4.11 -11.55
CA ALA A 520 23.20 2.85 -12.27
C ALA A 520 23.28 1.64 -11.31
N TRP A 521 24.12 1.74 -10.27
CA TRP A 521 24.25 0.71 -9.24
C TRP A 521 22.92 0.52 -8.46
N VAL A 522 22.28 1.61 -8.06
CA VAL A 522 20.97 1.57 -7.41
C VAL A 522 19.93 0.98 -8.35
N GLN A 523 19.81 1.48 -9.59
CA GLN A 523 18.85 1.00 -10.59
C GLN A 523 18.96 -0.50 -10.81
N LYS A 524 20.18 -1.00 -11.00
CA LYS A 524 20.43 -2.43 -11.24
C LYS A 524 19.95 -3.31 -10.08
N ARG A 525 19.95 -2.80 -8.84
CA ARG A 525 19.52 -3.56 -7.66
C ARG A 525 18.04 -3.53 -7.43
N ILE A 526 17.42 -2.36 -7.62
CA ILE A 526 16.00 -2.19 -7.30
C ILE A 526 15.08 -2.61 -8.46
N GLU A 527 15.49 -2.47 -9.71
CA GLU A 527 14.68 -2.77 -10.91
C GLU A 527 14.69 -4.28 -11.26
N ARG A 528 14.91 -5.16 -10.29
CA ARG A 528 14.84 -6.62 -10.43
C ARG A 528 13.41 -7.14 -10.26
N PRO A 529 13.11 -8.37 -10.73
CA PRO A 529 11.85 -9.03 -10.36
C PRO A 529 11.71 -9.11 -8.85
N TYR A 530 10.47 -8.98 -8.39
CA TYR A 530 10.19 -9.21 -6.97
C TYR A 530 10.42 -10.68 -6.61
N GLU A 531 11.23 -10.90 -5.59
CA GLU A 531 11.47 -12.21 -4.99
C GLU A 531 10.92 -12.23 -3.57
N ALA A 532 10.09 -13.22 -3.26
CA ALA A 532 9.58 -13.40 -1.90
C ALA A 532 10.72 -13.85 -0.98
N LEU A 533 10.67 -13.43 0.28
CA LEU A 533 11.59 -13.93 1.30
C LEU A 533 11.31 -15.41 1.58
N SER A 534 12.33 -16.13 2.02
CA SER A 534 12.17 -17.52 2.44
C SER A 534 11.24 -17.62 3.66
N PRO A 535 10.54 -18.76 3.85
CA PRO A 535 9.71 -18.96 5.03
C PRO A 535 10.48 -18.80 6.35
N ASP A 536 11.75 -19.18 6.38
CA ASP A 536 12.57 -19.05 7.59
C ASP A 536 12.91 -17.58 7.88
N ALA A 537 13.23 -16.79 6.86
CA ALA A 537 13.40 -15.35 7.00
C ALA A 537 12.12 -14.68 7.49
N GLN A 538 10.97 -15.09 6.97
CA GLN A 538 9.67 -14.56 7.41
C GLN A 538 9.34 -14.91 8.85
N ARG A 539 9.62 -16.16 9.30
CA ARG A 539 9.47 -16.57 10.70
C ARG A 539 10.42 -15.81 11.61
N HIS A 540 11.64 -15.55 11.14
CA HIS A 540 12.62 -14.76 11.89
C HIS A 540 12.13 -13.33 12.11
N ILE A 541 11.63 -12.66 11.06
CA ILE A 541 11.02 -11.34 11.15
C ILE A 541 9.85 -11.35 12.17
N LEU A 542 8.98 -12.33 12.08
CA LEU A 542 7.86 -12.46 13.01
C LEU A 542 8.36 -12.61 14.44
N GLY A 543 9.38 -13.43 14.68
CA GLY A 543 9.99 -13.62 16.00
C GLY A 543 10.56 -12.32 16.57
N THR A 544 11.22 -11.50 15.76
CA THR A 544 11.75 -10.20 16.18
C THR A 544 10.63 -9.20 16.48
N LEU A 545 9.55 -9.19 15.70
CA LEU A 545 8.38 -8.34 15.97
C LEU A 545 7.64 -8.76 17.24
N ILE A 546 7.50 -10.07 17.49
CA ILE A 546 6.90 -10.59 18.74
C ILE A 546 7.71 -10.10 19.93
N ARG A 547 9.04 -10.22 19.90
CA ARG A 547 9.91 -9.74 20.99
C ARG A 547 9.77 -8.23 21.21
N ALA A 548 9.78 -7.44 20.13
CA ALA A 548 9.70 -5.99 20.18
C ALA A 548 8.38 -5.51 20.82
N GLU A 549 7.25 -6.02 20.34
CA GLU A 549 5.92 -5.58 20.78
C GLU A 549 5.60 -6.11 22.19
N ALA A 550 5.83 -7.41 22.45
CA ALA A 550 5.52 -7.99 23.74
C ALA A 550 6.37 -7.37 24.88
N PHE A 551 7.61 -6.95 24.60
CA PHE A 551 8.43 -6.22 25.56
C PHE A 551 7.83 -4.85 25.90
N GLU A 552 7.37 -4.09 24.93
CA GLU A 552 6.71 -2.80 25.16
C GLU A 552 5.40 -2.97 25.97
N GLU A 553 4.56 -3.94 25.58
CA GLU A 553 3.31 -4.26 26.29
C GLU A 553 3.57 -4.73 27.71
N PHE A 554 4.61 -5.53 27.93
CA PHE A 554 5.03 -6.00 29.25
C PHE A 554 5.44 -4.84 30.14
N LEU A 555 6.29 -3.94 29.64
CA LEU A 555 6.68 -2.74 30.39
C LEU A 555 5.48 -1.83 30.69
N GLN A 556 4.52 -1.71 29.73
CA GLN A 556 3.30 -0.94 29.92
C GLN A 556 2.46 -1.49 31.08
N THR A 557 2.39 -2.80 31.21
CA THR A 557 1.53 -3.47 32.16
C THR A 557 2.18 -3.60 33.55
N LYS A 558 3.47 -3.93 33.59
CA LYS A 558 4.16 -4.25 34.85
C LYS A 558 4.80 -3.05 35.53
N PHE A 559 5.17 -2.00 34.75
CA PHE A 559 5.87 -0.83 35.26
C PHE A 559 5.10 0.47 34.94
N MET A 560 3.80 0.47 35.29
CA MET A 560 2.95 1.65 35.11
C MET A 560 3.52 2.86 35.88
N GLY A 561 3.50 4.03 35.25
CA GLY A 561 3.99 5.29 35.84
C GLY A 561 5.50 5.48 35.80
N GLN A 562 6.26 4.49 35.28
CA GLN A 562 7.70 4.69 35.02
C GLN A 562 7.86 5.40 33.67
N LYS A 563 8.66 6.47 33.67
CA LYS A 563 8.92 7.25 32.46
C LYS A 563 9.58 6.39 31.38
N ARG A 564 8.97 6.36 30.20
CA ARG A 564 9.48 5.64 29.05
C ARG A 564 8.97 6.26 27.74
N PHE A 565 9.62 5.89 26.64
CA PHE A 565 9.33 6.38 25.29
C PHE A 565 9.15 5.16 24.39
N SER A 566 7.91 4.68 24.33
CA SER A 566 7.57 3.44 23.65
C SER A 566 7.88 3.46 22.15
N LEU A 567 8.28 2.29 21.61
CA LEU A 567 8.50 2.03 20.19
C LEU A 567 7.20 1.65 19.47
N GLU A 568 6.09 1.42 20.19
CA GLU A 568 4.84 0.91 19.60
C GLU A 568 4.37 1.75 18.42
N GLY A 569 4.17 1.10 17.30
CA GLY A 569 3.91 1.67 15.97
C GLY A 569 5.15 1.82 15.08
N GLY A 570 6.34 1.52 15.59
CA GLY A 570 7.62 1.51 14.88
C GLY A 570 8.46 0.27 15.14
N GLU A 571 7.84 -0.87 15.51
CA GLU A 571 8.50 -2.11 15.92
C GLU A 571 9.41 -2.70 14.84
N SER A 572 9.16 -2.38 13.57
CA SER A 572 10.01 -2.79 12.43
C SER A 572 11.45 -2.26 12.50
N LEU A 573 11.74 -1.30 13.39
CA LEU A 573 13.11 -0.90 13.71
C LEU A 573 13.96 -2.09 14.22
N ILE A 574 13.36 -3.02 14.96
CA ILE A 574 14.10 -4.15 15.53
C ILE A 574 14.53 -5.14 14.44
N PRO A 575 13.63 -5.68 13.58
CA PRO A 575 14.08 -6.52 12.47
C PRO A 575 14.98 -5.79 11.46
N LEU A 576 14.85 -4.46 11.30
CA LEU A 576 15.75 -3.65 10.48
C LEU A 576 17.19 -3.72 11.01
N LEU A 577 17.38 -3.43 12.29
CA LEU A 577 18.70 -3.45 12.94
C LEU A 577 19.27 -4.87 13.00
N ASP A 578 18.44 -5.86 13.36
CA ASP A 578 18.81 -7.27 13.35
C ASP A 578 19.38 -7.71 12.00
N HIS A 579 18.74 -7.26 10.91
CA HIS A 579 19.21 -7.57 9.56
C HIS A 579 20.55 -6.92 9.23
N ILE A 580 20.74 -5.64 9.56
CA ILE A 580 22.03 -4.95 9.33
C ILE A 580 23.13 -5.63 10.14
N LEU A 581 22.88 -6.05 11.37
CA LEU A 581 23.85 -6.76 12.20
C LEU A 581 24.17 -8.14 11.61
N ALA A 582 23.18 -8.85 11.09
CA ALA A 582 23.37 -10.12 10.43
C ALA A 582 24.25 -9.98 9.16
N ASP A 583 24.01 -8.97 8.34
CA ASP A 583 24.82 -8.68 7.17
C ASP A 583 26.25 -8.22 7.56
N SER A 584 26.36 -7.45 8.65
CA SER A 584 27.65 -7.03 9.21
C SER A 584 28.48 -8.25 9.65
N ALA A 585 27.85 -9.19 10.39
CA ALA A 585 28.54 -10.42 10.83
C ALA A 585 28.98 -11.27 9.65
N ARG A 586 28.12 -11.44 8.63
CA ARG A 586 28.43 -12.23 7.41
C ARG A 586 29.57 -11.65 6.58
N THR A 587 29.69 -10.33 6.57
CA THR A 587 30.71 -9.62 5.75
C THR A 587 31.97 -9.28 6.55
N GLY A 588 32.06 -9.70 7.82
CA GLY A 588 33.24 -9.51 8.65
C GLY A 588 33.43 -8.08 9.19
N ILE A 589 32.36 -7.30 9.26
CA ILE A 589 32.38 -6.01 9.94
C ILE A 589 32.69 -6.21 11.42
N HIS A 590 33.72 -5.54 11.89
CA HIS A 590 34.25 -5.69 13.26
C HIS A 590 33.28 -5.20 14.32
N GLU A 591 32.63 -4.05 14.06
CA GLU A 591 31.73 -3.42 15.03
C GLU A 591 30.65 -2.59 14.31
N VAL A 592 29.44 -2.61 14.86
CA VAL A 592 28.36 -1.65 14.52
C VAL A 592 28.17 -0.72 15.71
N ALA A 593 28.35 0.56 15.50
CA ALA A 593 28.19 1.59 16.50
C ALA A 593 26.86 2.33 16.31
N ILE A 594 26.01 2.36 17.33
CA ILE A 594 24.65 2.92 17.28
C ILE A 594 24.55 4.18 18.12
N GLY A 595 24.12 5.29 17.53
CA GLY A 595 23.67 6.51 18.19
C GLY A 595 22.17 6.68 18.03
N MET A 596 21.44 6.93 19.10
CA MET A 596 20.00 7.11 19.01
C MET A 596 19.43 7.94 20.16
N ALA A 597 18.30 8.60 19.87
CA ALA A 597 17.48 9.28 20.87
C ALA A 597 16.74 8.27 21.79
N HIS A 598 15.85 8.79 22.61
CA HIS A 598 15.17 8.02 23.66
C HIS A 598 14.08 7.04 23.14
N ARG A 599 13.42 7.32 21.99
CA ARG A 599 12.29 6.50 21.52
C ARG A 599 12.76 5.13 21.04
N GLY A 600 12.20 4.08 21.63
CA GLY A 600 12.57 2.69 21.34
C GLY A 600 13.93 2.26 21.90
N ARG A 601 14.65 3.14 22.61
CA ARG A 601 16.00 2.85 23.09
C ARG A 601 16.07 1.63 23.99
N LEU A 602 15.09 1.42 24.90
CA LEU A 602 15.06 0.24 25.74
C LEU A 602 14.90 -1.05 24.92
N ASN A 603 14.09 -1.01 23.90
CA ASN A 603 13.87 -2.12 23.00
C ASN A 603 15.15 -2.46 22.21
N VAL A 604 15.85 -1.44 21.71
CA VAL A 604 17.14 -1.63 21.02
C VAL A 604 18.22 -2.12 21.99
N LEU A 605 18.27 -1.60 23.22
CA LEU A 605 19.20 -2.08 24.26
C LEU A 605 19.00 -3.58 24.53
N ALA A 606 17.75 -4.02 24.69
CA ALA A 606 17.44 -5.42 24.98
C ALA A 606 17.61 -6.33 23.75
N ASN A 607 16.91 -6.02 22.65
CA ASN A 607 16.77 -6.94 21.52
C ASN A 607 17.93 -6.88 20.50
N ILE A 608 18.74 -5.82 20.54
CA ILE A 608 19.81 -5.57 19.56
C ILE A 608 21.19 -5.49 20.23
N ALA A 609 21.32 -4.70 21.29
CA ALA A 609 22.61 -4.45 21.93
C ALA A 609 22.94 -5.43 23.07
N GLY A 610 22.05 -6.39 23.36
CA GLY A 610 22.31 -7.49 24.28
C GLY A 610 22.23 -7.16 25.77
N LYS A 611 21.62 -6.04 26.16
CA LYS A 611 21.32 -5.76 27.55
C LYS A 611 20.22 -6.70 28.05
N SER A 612 20.46 -7.41 29.17
CA SER A 612 19.51 -8.39 29.65
C SER A 612 18.20 -7.79 30.15
N TYR A 613 17.08 -8.50 29.98
CA TYR A 613 15.78 -8.06 30.52
C TYR A 613 15.84 -7.96 32.04
N ALA A 614 16.52 -8.90 32.72
CA ALA A 614 16.70 -8.85 34.15
C ALA A 614 17.38 -7.56 34.61
N GLN A 615 18.43 -7.09 33.93
CA GLN A 615 19.08 -5.83 34.23
C GLN A 615 18.13 -4.63 34.04
N ILE A 616 17.33 -4.66 32.98
CA ILE A 616 16.34 -3.59 32.70
C ILE A 616 15.26 -3.59 33.81
N PHE A 617 14.76 -4.75 34.19
CA PHE A 617 13.73 -4.87 35.25
C PHE A 617 14.26 -4.46 36.62
N ASP A 618 15.47 -4.83 36.94
CA ASP A 618 16.12 -4.45 38.21
C ASP A 618 16.30 -2.93 38.31
N GLU A 619 16.69 -2.28 37.20
CA GLU A 619 16.75 -0.83 37.08
C GLU A 619 15.36 -0.18 37.25
N PHE A 620 14.28 -0.79 36.73
CA PHE A 620 12.92 -0.29 36.94
C PHE A 620 12.42 -0.46 38.37
N GLU A 621 12.84 -1.51 39.07
CA GLU A 621 12.53 -1.73 40.52
C GLU A 621 13.31 -0.75 41.42
N GLY A 622 14.27 0.01 40.88
CA GLY A 622 15.01 1.04 41.63
C GLY A 622 16.29 0.53 42.27
N ASN A 623 16.73 -0.67 41.94
CA ASN A 623 17.99 -1.26 42.42
C ASN A 623 19.13 -0.72 41.56
N TYR A 624 19.75 0.35 42.00
CA TYR A 624 20.90 0.94 41.27
C TYR A 624 22.20 0.32 41.76
N MET A 625 23.12 0.03 40.86
CA MET A 625 24.48 -0.31 41.26
C MET A 625 25.10 0.84 42.06
N PRO A 626 25.72 0.58 43.21
CA PRO A 626 26.22 1.58 44.15
C PRO A 626 27.27 2.56 43.53
N ASN A 627 27.85 2.20 42.39
CA ASN A 627 28.93 2.93 41.75
C ASN A 627 28.53 3.68 40.48
N SER A 628 27.21 3.75 40.13
CA SER A 628 26.83 4.58 39.02
C SER A 628 26.96 6.05 39.39
N VAL A 629 27.88 6.74 38.74
CA VAL A 629 28.18 8.18 38.93
C VAL A 629 27.01 9.09 38.54
N GLN A 630 25.93 8.54 38.10
CA GLN A 630 24.80 9.29 37.52
C GLN A 630 23.59 9.15 38.43
N GLY A 631 23.24 10.24 39.09
CA GLY A 631 22.11 10.35 40.01
C GLY A 631 20.76 10.11 39.43
N SER A 632 19.81 9.94 40.29
CA SER A 632 18.38 9.69 40.23
C SER A 632 17.60 9.77 38.88
N GLY A 633 16.91 8.70 38.57
CA GLY A 633 15.56 8.68 37.94
C GLY A 633 15.42 8.93 36.49
N ASP A 634 16.08 9.86 35.88
CA ASP A 634 15.90 10.21 34.43
C ASP A 634 16.95 9.57 33.50
N VAL A 635 17.90 8.88 34.06
CA VAL A 635 19.19 8.54 33.40
C VAL A 635 19.20 7.16 32.74
N LYS A 636 18.23 6.30 33.00
CA LYS A 636 18.15 4.92 32.47
C LYS A 636 18.23 4.86 30.93
N TYR A 637 17.62 5.82 30.27
CA TYR A 637 17.60 5.91 28.80
C TYR A 637 18.87 6.45 28.19
N HIS A 638 19.75 7.04 28.98
CA HIS A 638 20.93 7.71 28.48
C HIS A 638 22.17 6.82 28.49
N LEU A 639 22.10 5.67 29.19
CA LEU A 639 23.23 4.75 29.30
C LEU A 639 23.52 4.09 27.96
N GLY A 640 24.82 3.95 27.67
CA GLY A 640 25.33 3.11 26.58
C GLY A 640 25.51 1.65 27.03
N THR A 641 25.82 0.79 26.07
CA THR A 641 26.14 -0.63 26.33
C THR A 641 27.05 -1.19 25.24
N TRP A 642 27.64 -2.32 25.54
CA TRP A 642 28.41 -3.15 24.63
C TRP A 642 27.79 -4.52 24.54
N GLY A 643 27.78 -5.12 23.36
CA GLY A 643 27.31 -6.47 23.16
C GLY A 643 28.01 -7.15 21.97
N VAL A 644 27.68 -8.41 21.76
CA VAL A 644 28.11 -9.18 20.60
C VAL A 644 26.87 -9.76 19.95
N TYR A 645 26.69 -9.49 18.67
CA TYR A 645 25.65 -10.13 17.87
C TYR A 645 26.26 -11.32 17.14
N SER A 646 25.69 -12.50 17.33
CA SER A 646 26.18 -13.76 16.78
C SER A 646 25.13 -14.45 15.93
N LEU A 647 25.55 -15.07 14.83
CA LEU A 647 24.73 -15.94 13.99
C LEU A 647 24.90 -17.41 14.42
N ASP A 648 23.95 -18.25 14.01
CA ASP A 648 23.96 -19.69 14.32
C ASP A 648 25.20 -20.45 13.75
N ASP A 649 25.81 -19.89 12.72
CA ASP A 649 27.06 -20.41 12.09
C ASP A 649 28.34 -19.93 12.79
N GLY A 650 28.21 -19.17 13.89
CA GLY A 650 29.31 -18.65 14.69
C GLY A 650 29.93 -17.35 14.19
N LEU A 651 29.44 -16.78 13.09
CA LEU A 651 29.84 -15.44 12.64
C LEU A 651 29.27 -14.40 13.62
N ALA A 652 30.06 -13.37 13.92
CA ALA A 652 29.67 -12.37 14.91
C ALA A 652 30.18 -10.97 14.55
N THR A 653 29.50 -9.95 15.06
CA THR A 653 29.94 -8.55 15.04
C THR A 653 29.72 -7.91 16.41
N LYS A 654 30.60 -7.00 16.81
CA LYS A 654 30.42 -6.25 18.05
C LYS A 654 29.34 -5.18 17.86
N VAL A 655 28.60 -4.92 18.92
CA VAL A 655 27.60 -3.85 18.94
C VAL A 655 27.97 -2.86 20.05
N TYR A 656 28.12 -1.63 19.67
CA TYR A 656 28.31 -0.52 20.60
C TYR A 656 27.12 0.41 20.52
N MET A 657 26.47 0.66 21.63
CA MET A 657 25.46 1.69 21.74
C MET A 657 26.00 2.85 22.56
N GLY A 658 26.18 4.02 21.91
CA GLY A 658 26.66 5.22 22.54
C GLY A 658 25.71 5.72 23.63
N ALA A 659 26.23 6.28 24.71
CA ALA A 659 25.44 7.07 25.65
C ALA A 659 24.91 8.33 24.94
N ASN A 660 23.72 8.81 25.31
CA ASN A 660 23.16 10.03 24.74
C ASN A 660 22.59 10.97 25.82
N PRO A 661 22.61 12.30 25.62
CA PRO A 661 21.90 13.23 26.47
C PRO A 661 20.42 13.35 26.06
N SER A 662 19.64 14.12 26.82
CA SER A 662 18.27 14.51 26.41
C SER A 662 18.25 15.50 25.24
N HIS A 663 19.38 16.06 24.86
CA HIS A 663 19.51 16.95 23.72
C HIS A 663 19.50 16.15 22.43
N LEU A 664 18.39 16.23 21.68
CA LEU A 664 18.20 15.49 20.44
C LEU A 664 19.29 15.84 19.42
N GLU A 665 19.81 14.83 18.73
CA GLU A 665 20.83 14.88 17.67
C GLU A 665 22.24 15.31 18.17
N ALA A 666 22.41 15.66 19.45
CA ALA A 666 23.74 16.01 19.97
C ALA A 666 24.70 14.81 19.99
N ALA A 667 24.17 13.58 19.98
CA ALA A 667 24.99 12.37 19.94
C ALA A 667 25.59 12.08 18.54
N ASP A 668 25.12 12.72 17.48
CA ASP A 668 25.53 12.42 16.10
C ASP A 668 27.02 12.63 15.90
N GLY A 669 27.52 13.85 16.11
CA GLY A 669 28.93 14.16 16.00
C GLY A 669 29.80 13.41 17.01
N VAL A 670 29.25 13.09 18.20
CA VAL A 670 29.97 12.30 19.21
C VAL A 670 30.17 10.87 18.73
N LEU A 671 29.13 10.21 18.19
CA LEU A 671 29.24 8.87 17.64
C LEU A 671 30.21 8.81 16.45
N GLU A 672 30.10 9.75 15.52
CA GLU A 672 31.01 9.83 14.37
C GLU A 672 32.47 9.97 14.82
N GLY A 673 32.73 10.82 15.83
CA GLY A 673 34.05 10.98 16.41
C GLY A 673 34.59 9.72 17.08
N ILE A 674 33.73 8.99 17.82
CA ILE A 674 34.09 7.69 18.43
C ILE A 674 34.40 6.66 17.34
N VAL A 675 33.58 6.54 16.31
CA VAL A 675 33.80 5.62 15.19
C VAL A 675 35.09 5.95 14.48
N ARG A 676 35.33 7.22 14.16
CA ARG A 676 36.57 7.67 13.52
C ARG A 676 37.80 7.30 14.33
N ALA A 677 37.80 7.57 15.63
CA ALA A 677 38.90 7.25 16.51
C ALA A 677 39.18 5.72 16.56
N LYS A 678 38.12 4.91 16.65
CA LYS A 678 38.24 3.44 16.63
C LYS A 678 38.80 2.94 15.28
N GLN A 679 38.33 3.47 14.16
CA GLN A 679 38.83 3.12 12.82
C GLN A 679 40.30 3.48 12.67
N GLU A 680 40.73 4.66 13.11
CA GLU A 680 42.13 5.06 13.13
C GLU A 680 42.98 4.14 14.01
N HIS A 681 42.44 3.70 15.14
CA HIS A 681 43.14 2.77 16.03
C HIS A 681 43.31 1.37 15.42
N LEU A 682 42.32 0.90 14.68
CA LEU A 682 42.38 -0.35 13.92
C LEU A 682 43.36 -0.26 12.74
N GLY A 683 43.46 0.90 12.11
CA GLY A 683 44.32 1.14 10.96
C GLY A 683 43.95 0.33 9.71
N ASP A 684 42.71 -0.15 9.64
CA ASP A 684 42.21 -0.96 8.52
C ASP A 684 41.62 -0.01 7.45
N PRO A 685 42.09 -0.08 6.18
CA PRO A 685 41.62 0.76 5.10
C PRO A 685 40.16 0.49 4.71
N ASP A 686 39.63 -0.68 4.99
CA ASP A 686 38.25 -1.06 4.66
C ASP A 686 37.22 -0.49 5.64
N LEU A 687 37.66 0.26 6.67
CA LEU A 687 36.82 0.94 7.65
C LEU A 687 35.74 0.01 8.26
N PRO A 688 36.14 -1.09 8.92
CA PRO A 688 35.23 -2.16 9.32
C PRO A 688 34.40 -1.86 10.58
N ILE A 689 34.12 -0.58 10.81
CA ILE A 689 33.18 -0.11 11.85
C ILE A 689 32.12 0.74 11.18
N ILE A 690 30.86 0.36 11.36
CA ILE A 690 29.72 1.04 10.73
C ILE A 690 28.99 1.89 11.76
N PRO A 691 28.91 3.22 11.58
CA PRO A 691 28.02 4.06 12.36
C PRO A 691 26.58 3.91 11.88
N ILE A 692 25.65 3.81 12.82
CA ILE A 692 24.20 3.89 12.60
C ILE A 692 23.67 5.03 13.49
N LEU A 693 23.01 6.00 12.89
CA LEU A 693 22.33 7.09 13.60
C LEU A 693 20.82 6.93 13.44
N ILE A 694 20.11 6.87 14.57
CA ILE A 694 18.66 6.69 14.63
C ILE A 694 18.00 7.98 15.13
N HIS A 695 17.23 8.60 14.25
CA HIS A 695 16.64 9.93 14.41
C HIS A 695 15.11 9.88 14.59
N GLY A 696 14.54 10.93 15.16
CA GLY A 696 13.13 11.27 14.99
C GLY A 696 12.96 12.27 13.84
N ASP A 697 11.85 12.19 13.09
CA ASP A 697 11.62 13.00 11.88
C ASP A 697 11.67 14.52 12.15
N ALA A 698 11.08 14.97 13.25
CA ALA A 698 11.06 16.38 13.60
C ALA A 698 12.43 16.89 14.06
N ALA A 699 13.20 16.07 14.78
CA ALA A 699 14.54 16.42 15.19
C ALA A 699 15.51 16.44 14.01
N PHE A 700 15.44 15.44 13.14
CA PHE A 700 16.26 15.33 11.94
C PHE A 700 16.18 16.58 11.05
N ILE A 701 14.97 17.04 10.73
CA ILE A 701 14.82 18.25 9.89
C ILE A 701 15.02 19.55 10.67
N GLY A 702 14.76 19.55 11.98
CA GLY A 702 14.73 20.77 12.79
C GLY A 702 16.04 21.12 13.49
N GLN A 703 16.99 20.19 13.65
CA GLN A 703 18.25 20.40 14.35
C GLN A 703 19.41 20.62 13.37
N GLY A 704 20.02 21.82 13.41
CA GLY A 704 21.11 22.19 12.50
C GLY A 704 22.33 21.27 12.56
N VAL A 705 22.60 20.63 13.72
CA VAL A 705 23.70 19.68 13.90
C VAL A 705 23.61 18.48 12.95
N VAL A 706 22.40 18.05 12.56
CA VAL A 706 22.21 16.96 11.59
C VAL A 706 22.79 17.35 10.23
N GLN A 707 22.49 18.56 9.75
CA GLN A 707 23.03 19.05 8.49
C GLN A 707 24.54 19.27 8.56
N GLU A 708 25.04 19.69 9.70
CA GLU A 708 26.50 19.81 9.94
C GLU A 708 27.17 18.44 9.90
N THR A 709 26.59 17.42 10.54
CA THR A 709 27.09 16.03 10.51
C THR A 709 27.18 15.51 9.07
N PHE A 710 26.13 15.67 8.27
CA PHE A 710 26.16 15.33 6.85
C PHE A 710 27.24 16.10 6.07
N ASN A 711 27.42 17.39 6.37
CA ASN A 711 28.44 18.19 5.69
C ASN A 711 29.87 17.74 6.03
N LEU A 712 30.08 17.16 7.20
CA LEU A 712 31.35 16.59 7.63
C LEU A 712 31.65 15.21 7.04
N SER A 713 30.62 14.45 6.66
CA SER A 713 30.70 13.00 6.36
C SER A 713 31.70 12.61 5.27
N GLN A 714 32.01 13.51 4.34
CA GLN A 714 32.96 13.27 3.24
C GLN A 714 34.28 14.05 3.37
N LEU A 715 34.47 14.82 4.47
CA LEU A 715 35.70 15.54 4.72
C LEU A 715 36.80 14.61 5.24
N GLU A 716 38.03 14.77 4.76
CA GLU A 716 39.14 13.86 5.03
C GLU A 716 39.41 13.65 6.52
N GLY A 717 39.27 14.71 7.33
CA GLY A 717 39.46 14.62 8.78
C GLY A 717 38.30 14.02 9.58
N TYR A 718 37.11 13.86 8.98
CA TYR A 718 35.90 13.51 9.70
C TYR A 718 35.22 12.23 9.14
N LYS A 719 35.49 11.84 7.90
CA LYS A 719 34.82 10.72 7.25
C LYS A 719 34.99 9.41 8.02
N THR A 720 33.92 8.66 8.11
CA THR A 720 33.84 7.35 8.78
C THR A 720 33.55 6.19 7.80
N GLY A 721 33.56 6.47 6.50
CA GLY A 721 33.24 5.48 5.47
C GLY A 721 31.74 5.30 5.27
N GLY A 722 30.94 6.31 5.61
CA GLY A 722 29.51 6.37 5.44
C GLY A 722 28.70 5.88 6.64
N THR A 723 27.64 6.57 6.93
CA THR A 723 26.72 6.34 8.03
C THR A 723 25.37 5.87 7.50
N ILE A 724 24.78 4.87 8.17
CA ILE A 724 23.39 4.48 7.89
C ILE A 724 22.50 5.30 8.82
N HIS A 725 21.75 6.25 8.25
CA HIS A 725 20.79 7.06 8.99
C HIS A 725 19.43 6.40 8.94
N ILE A 726 18.80 6.15 10.09
CA ILE A 726 17.47 5.58 10.20
C ILE A 726 16.56 6.61 10.85
N ILE A 727 15.52 7.04 10.15
CA ILE A 727 14.54 7.97 10.69
C ILE A 727 13.33 7.18 11.13
N VAL A 728 13.08 7.13 12.44
CA VAL A 728 11.82 6.62 12.99
C VAL A 728 10.76 7.71 12.86
N ASN A 729 10.21 7.79 11.65
CA ASN A 729 9.29 8.86 11.24
C ASN A 729 7.87 8.56 11.69
N ASN A 730 7.56 8.91 12.92
CA ASN A 730 6.23 8.70 13.48
C ASN A 730 5.21 9.81 13.17
N GLN A 731 5.56 10.71 12.27
CA GLN A 731 4.69 11.76 11.71
C GLN A 731 4.18 12.77 12.76
N ILE A 732 4.87 12.89 13.89
CA ILE A 732 4.53 13.86 14.93
C ILE A 732 5.78 14.27 15.75
N GLY A 733 6.06 15.56 15.80
CA GLY A 733 7.10 16.13 16.67
C GLY A 733 6.50 16.64 17.97
N PHE A 734 6.60 15.88 19.06
CA PHE A 734 5.93 16.13 20.35
C PHE A 734 4.41 16.24 20.17
N THR A 735 3.88 17.42 19.84
CA THR A 735 2.45 17.69 19.58
C THR A 735 2.20 18.27 18.18
N THR A 736 3.24 18.45 17.36
CA THR A 736 3.20 19.15 16.08
C THR A 736 3.20 18.16 14.92
N GLY A 737 2.19 18.22 14.06
CA GLY A 737 2.11 17.40 12.85
C GLY A 737 3.08 17.87 11.76
N PRO A 738 3.38 17.04 10.73
CA PRO A 738 4.38 17.34 9.70
C PRO A 738 4.13 18.63 8.94
N THR A 739 2.89 18.92 8.59
CA THR A 739 2.49 20.12 7.82
C THR A 739 2.71 21.45 8.57
N GLN A 740 2.84 21.37 9.88
CA GLN A 740 3.11 22.51 10.76
C GLN A 740 4.55 22.50 11.27
N GLY A 741 5.27 21.39 11.14
CA GLY A 741 6.63 21.19 11.65
C GLY A 741 7.73 21.42 10.63
N ARG A 742 7.40 21.36 9.32
CA ARG A 742 8.39 21.54 8.24
C ARG A 742 7.77 22.10 6.96
N SER A 743 8.58 22.80 6.18
CA SER A 743 8.17 23.37 4.88
C SER A 743 8.29 22.38 3.73
N THR A 744 9.01 21.28 3.93
CA THR A 744 9.30 20.27 2.90
C THR A 744 8.33 19.09 2.95
N GLY A 745 8.23 18.35 1.84
CA GLY A 745 7.41 17.13 1.77
C GLY A 745 7.92 16.03 2.69
N TYR A 746 9.24 15.87 2.76
CA TYR A 746 9.91 14.88 3.59
C TYR A 746 10.83 15.53 4.62
N ALA A 747 11.02 14.88 5.77
CA ALA A 747 12.03 15.29 6.74
C ALA A 747 13.45 15.16 6.16
N THR A 748 13.62 14.27 5.19
CA THR A 748 14.89 13.93 4.54
C THR A 748 15.32 14.87 3.44
N ASP A 749 14.50 15.84 3.05
CA ASP A 749 14.82 16.75 1.92
C ASP A 749 16.14 17.51 2.08
N LEU A 750 16.61 17.72 3.30
CA LEU A 750 17.91 18.37 3.58
C LEU A 750 19.10 17.58 3.00
N ALA A 751 18.99 16.25 2.92
CA ALA A 751 20.08 15.38 2.49
C ALA A 751 20.25 15.32 0.95
N LYS A 752 19.26 15.78 0.20
CA LYS A 752 19.32 15.80 -1.28
C LYS A 752 20.45 16.68 -1.80
N GLY A 753 20.73 17.80 -1.12
CA GLY A 753 21.85 18.68 -1.45
C GLY A 753 23.22 18.03 -1.30
N LEU A 754 23.31 16.97 -0.49
CA LEU A 754 24.52 16.19 -0.25
C LEU A 754 24.57 14.90 -1.07
N GLN A 755 23.60 14.69 -1.96
CA GLN A 755 23.54 13.57 -2.90
C GLN A 755 23.47 12.20 -2.20
N VAL A 756 22.78 12.14 -1.07
CA VAL A 756 22.56 10.92 -0.28
C VAL A 756 21.31 10.20 -0.79
N PRO A 757 21.36 8.90 -1.10
CA PRO A 757 20.15 8.14 -1.46
C PRO A 757 19.21 8.01 -0.27
N ILE A 758 17.90 8.09 -0.54
CA ILE A 758 16.86 8.07 0.48
C ILE A 758 15.86 6.96 0.16
N LEU A 759 15.61 6.10 1.14
CA LEU A 759 14.70 4.97 1.07
C LEU A 759 13.53 5.23 2.03
N HIS A 760 12.39 5.66 1.51
CA HIS A 760 11.16 5.80 2.29
C HIS A 760 10.45 4.44 2.34
N VAL A 761 10.11 3.96 3.51
CA VAL A 761 9.49 2.64 3.66
C VAL A 761 8.38 2.67 4.71
N ASN A 762 7.29 1.96 4.41
CA ASN A 762 6.19 1.75 5.35
C ASN A 762 6.62 0.76 6.44
N ALA A 763 6.57 1.19 7.71
CA ALA A 763 6.95 0.35 8.84
C ALA A 763 6.04 -0.88 9.03
N ASP A 764 4.80 -0.85 8.53
CA ASP A 764 3.88 -1.99 8.58
C ASP A 764 4.17 -3.06 7.50
N ASP A 765 5.19 -2.83 6.65
CA ASP A 765 5.74 -3.84 5.73
C ASP A 765 7.18 -4.22 6.15
N PRO A 766 7.35 -5.08 7.15
CA PRO A 766 8.68 -5.43 7.66
C PRO A 766 9.56 -6.15 6.63
N GLU A 767 8.98 -6.83 5.63
CA GLU A 767 9.74 -7.43 4.54
C GLU A 767 10.38 -6.35 3.64
N ALA A 768 9.65 -5.26 3.37
CA ALA A 768 10.17 -4.11 2.64
C ALA A 768 11.21 -3.34 3.45
N VAL A 769 11.00 -3.20 4.77
CA VAL A 769 11.97 -2.58 5.70
C VAL A 769 13.31 -3.30 5.65
N ILE A 770 13.31 -4.63 5.69
CA ILE A 770 14.55 -5.43 5.60
C ILE A 770 15.24 -5.27 4.24
N ARG A 771 14.47 -5.20 3.14
CA ARG A 771 15.07 -4.94 1.81
C ARG A 771 15.74 -3.58 1.74
N CYS A 772 15.14 -2.56 2.36
CA CYS A 772 15.76 -1.24 2.48
C CYS A 772 17.03 -1.31 3.33
N ALA A 773 17.02 -2.06 4.44
CA ALA A 773 18.18 -2.28 5.29
C ALA A 773 19.35 -2.91 4.52
N HIS A 774 19.06 -3.98 3.78
CA HIS A 774 20.06 -4.66 2.93
C HIS A 774 20.63 -3.74 1.85
N LEU A 775 19.77 -3.00 1.13
CA LEU A 775 20.21 -2.06 0.10
C LEU A 775 21.08 -0.93 0.68
N ALA A 776 20.69 -0.41 1.84
CA ALA A 776 21.45 0.63 2.53
C ALA A 776 22.83 0.13 2.97
N PHE A 777 22.90 -1.07 3.55
CA PHE A 777 24.12 -1.72 3.94
C PHE A 777 25.05 -1.95 2.74
N GLU A 778 24.53 -2.51 1.64
CA GLU A 778 25.30 -2.72 0.41
C GLU A 778 25.80 -1.40 -0.21
N TYR A 779 24.95 -0.34 -0.24
CA TYR A 779 25.33 0.96 -0.78
C TYR A 779 26.46 1.60 0.03
N ARG A 780 26.32 1.62 1.36
CA ARG A 780 27.35 2.15 2.26
C ARG A 780 28.68 1.44 2.04
N ASN A 781 28.70 0.13 1.97
CA ASN A 781 29.94 -0.64 1.80
C ASN A 781 30.53 -0.51 0.38
N ALA A 782 29.68 -0.33 -0.63
CA ALA A 782 30.17 -0.16 -2.01
C ALA A 782 30.78 1.23 -2.26
N PHE A 783 30.25 2.26 -1.65
CA PHE A 783 30.63 3.65 -1.96
C PHE A 783 31.23 4.43 -0.79
N HIS A 784 31.24 3.87 0.40
CA HIS A 784 31.67 4.53 1.64
C HIS A 784 31.01 5.92 1.83
N LYS A 785 29.71 5.97 1.58
CA LYS A 785 28.86 7.16 1.67
C LYS A 785 27.64 6.90 2.54
N ASP A 786 27.08 8.00 3.05
CA ASP A 786 25.86 7.97 3.84
C ASP A 786 24.67 7.48 3.01
N VAL A 787 23.70 6.90 3.70
CA VAL A 787 22.41 6.44 3.15
C VAL A 787 21.33 6.63 4.20
N ILE A 788 20.13 6.97 3.75
CA ILE A 788 19.00 7.22 4.66
C ILE A 788 17.91 6.18 4.45
N ILE A 789 17.40 5.62 5.54
CA ILE A 789 16.16 4.85 5.61
C ILE A 789 15.14 5.69 6.39
N ASP A 790 14.16 6.25 5.70
CA ASP A 790 13.03 6.96 6.30
C ASP A 790 11.91 5.94 6.55
N MET A 791 11.90 5.33 7.72
CA MET A 791 10.92 4.35 8.16
C MET A 791 9.68 5.09 8.66
N VAL A 792 8.69 5.26 7.78
CA VAL A 792 7.45 5.96 8.10
C VAL A 792 6.56 5.05 8.94
N CYS A 793 6.25 5.50 10.13
CA CYS A 793 5.52 4.76 11.15
C CYS A 793 4.48 5.66 11.83
N TYR A 794 3.99 5.25 12.96
CA TYR A 794 3.16 6.08 13.83
C TYR A 794 3.58 5.90 15.30
N ARG A 795 3.11 6.75 16.16
CA ARG A 795 3.35 6.69 17.59
C ARG A 795 2.06 6.30 18.30
N ARG A 796 1.96 5.05 18.77
CA ARG A 796 0.73 4.54 19.39
C ARG A 796 0.44 5.20 20.73
N ARG A 797 1.45 5.42 21.54
CA ARG A 797 1.33 6.08 22.86
C ARG A 797 1.65 7.57 22.78
N GLY A 798 1.56 8.29 23.92
CA GLY A 798 1.99 9.67 24.04
C GLY A 798 3.49 9.88 23.75
N HIS A 799 3.97 11.12 23.89
CA HIS A 799 5.40 11.38 23.81
C HIS A 799 6.16 10.56 24.86
N ASN A 800 5.61 10.52 26.06
CA ASN A 800 5.98 9.60 27.14
C ASN A 800 4.70 8.98 27.74
N GLU A 801 4.83 8.18 28.79
CA GLU A 801 3.72 7.46 29.44
C GLU A 801 2.65 8.36 30.08
N GLY A 802 3.00 9.60 30.42
CA GLY A 802 2.08 10.57 31.03
C GLY A 802 1.29 11.40 30.06
N ASP A 803 1.60 11.35 28.75
CA ASP A 803 0.95 12.18 27.74
C ASP A 803 -0.27 11.48 27.12
N ASP A 804 -1.36 12.23 26.99
CA ASP A 804 -2.49 11.82 26.15
C ASP A 804 -2.51 12.62 24.86
N PRO A 805 -2.02 12.06 23.77
CA PRO A 805 -1.90 12.77 22.51
C PRO A 805 -3.23 12.99 21.79
N SER A 806 -4.31 12.31 22.20
CA SER A 806 -5.64 12.53 21.62
C SER A 806 -6.17 13.94 21.88
N MET A 807 -5.64 14.64 22.90
CA MET A 807 -5.99 16.03 23.19
C MET A 807 -5.48 17.01 22.14
N THR A 808 -4.34 16.74 21.53
CA THR A 808 -3.69 17.62 20.55
C THR A 808 -3.85 17.16 19.11
N GLN A 809 -4.00 15.84 18.90
CA GLN A 809 -4.09 15.21 17.58
C GLN A 809 -5.27 14.21 17.53
N PRO A 810 -6.53 14.65 17.78
CA PRO A 810 -7.66 13.73 17.89
C PRO A 810 -7.94 12.93 16.63
N VAL A 811 -7.79 13.52 15.45
CA VAL A 811 -8.01 12.84 14.17
C VAL A 811 -6.97 11.74 13.95
N MET A 812 -5.69 12.06 14.16
CA MET A 812 -4.60 11.10 14.02
C MET A 812 -4.79 9.92 14.96
N TYR A 813 -5.06 10.17 16.23
CA TYR A 813 -5.20 9.10 17.22
C TYR A 813 -6.48 8.30 17.07
N SER A 814 -7.55 8.89 16.52
CA SER A 814 -8.75 8.11 16.14
C SER A 814 -8.47 7.09 15.02
N LEU A 815 -7.48 7.35 14.16
CA LEU A 815 -7.01 6.38 13.17
C LEU A 815 -6.10 5.34 13.81
N ILE A 816 -5.11 5.77 14.59
CA ILE A 816 -4.14 4.89 15.28
C ILE A 816 -4.85 3.86 16.16
N ASP A 817 -5.90 4.25 16.86
CA ASP A 817 -6.67 3.35 17.74
C ASP A 817 -7.38 2.22 16.99
N ARG A 818 -7.65 2.40 15.70
CA ARG A 818 -8.32 1.41 14.85
C ARG A 818 -7.35 0.49 14.10
N ILE A 819 -6.10 0.90 13.96
CA ILE A 819 -5.09 0.15 13.21
C ILE A 819 -4.54 -0.96 14.10
N PRO A 820 -4.51 -2.22 13.62
CA PRO A 820 -3.81 -3.31 14.29
C PRO A 820 -2.32 -2.99 14.44
N SER A 821 -1.63 -3.66 15.35
CA SER A 821 -0.18 -3.54 15.45
C SER A 821 0.52 -4.09 14.21
N THR A 822 1.76 -3.64 13.95
CA THR A 822 2.60 -4.14 12.85
C THR A 822 2.72 -5.66 12.89
N ARG A 823 2.93 -6.27 14.08
CA ARG A 823 2.92 -7.72 14.28
C ARG A 823 1.61 -8.35 13.82
N ALA A 824 0.47 -7.78 14.20
CA ALA A 824 -0.84 -8.32 13.84
C ALA A 824 -1.11 -8.21 12.34
N VAL A 825 -0.71 -7.10 11.69
CA VAL A 825 -0.77 -6.93 10.23
C VAL A 825 0.08 -8.00 9.54
N TYR A 826 1.30 -8.22 10.01
CA TYR A 826 2.23 -9.19 9.43
C TYR A 826 1.74 -10.64 9.60
N ILE A 827 1.24 -11.03 10.79
CA ILE A 827 0.61 -12.34 11.03
C ILE A 827 -0.54 -12.56 10.04
N ARG A 828 -1.45 -11.60 9.90
CA ARG A 828 -2.56 -11.69 8.94
C ARG A 828 -2.04 -11.92 7.52
N GLY A 829 -0.99 -11.23 7.11
CA GLY A 829 -0.34 -11.42 5.82
C GLY A 829 0.21 -12.83 5.63
N LEU A 830 0.95 -13.36 6.62
CA LEU A 830 1.52 -14.71 6.57
C LEU A 830 0.44 -15.79 6.55
N VAL A 831 -0.60 -15.65 7.36
CA VAL A 831 -1.75 -16.58 7.39
C VAL A 831 -2.51 -16.52 6.06
N GLY A 832 -2.80 -15.34 5.54
CA GLY A 832 -3.50 -15.17 4.27
C GLY A 832 -2.73 -15.72 3.06
N ARG A 833 -1.39 -15.73 3.13
CA ARG A 833 -0.50 -16.37 2.14
C ARG A 833 -0.29 -17.87 2.40
N GLY A 834 -0.82 -18.42 3.50
CA GLY A 834 -0.68 -19.84 3.86
C GLY A 834 0.72 -20.24 4.37
N GLN A 835 1.48 -19.28 4.89
CA GLN A 835 2.86 -19.46 5.37
C GLN A 835 2.93 -19.71 6.87
N LEU A 836 1.85 -19.43 7.60
CA LEU A 836 1.71 -19.58 9.03
C LEU A 836 0.26 -19.92 9.37
N THR A 837 0.02 -20.58 10.49
CA THR A 837 -1.31 -20.75 11.08
C THR A 837 -1.52 -19.77 12.22
N GLU A 838 -2.77 -19.43 12.52
CA GLU A 838 -3.09 -18.56 13.66
C GLU A 838 -2.67 -19.17 15.00
N ASP A 839 -2.76 -20.51 15.13
CA ASP A 839 -2.39 -21.21 16.36
C ASP A 839 -0.88 -21.17 16.59
N GLU A 840 -0.04 -21.34 15.55
CA GLU A 840 1.41 -21.20 15.63
C GLU A 840 1.78 -19.77 16.08
N ALA A 841 1.15 -18.74 15.50
CA ALA A 841 1.39 -17.34 15.89
C ALA A 841 1.04 -17.10 17.36
N ARG A 842 -0.15 -17.55 17.78
CA ARG A 842 -0.62 -17.40 19.17
C ARG A 842 0.29 -18.11 20.16
N GLN A 843 0.73 -19.32 19.85
CA GLN A 843 1.63 -20.09 20.69
C GLN A 843 2.97 -19.36 20.90
N SER A 844 3.56 -18.81 19.83
CA SER A 844 4.83 -18.07 19.92
C SER A 844 4.71 -16.83 20.79
N ILE A 845 3.61 -16.07 20.69
CA ILE A 845 3.35 -14.89 21.52
C ILE A 845 3.25 -15.30 23.00
N THR A 846 2.39 -16.26 23.32
CA THR A 846 2.15 -16.71 24.69
C THR A 846 3.42 -17.26 25.36
N GLN A 847 4.24 -17.98 24.60
CA GLN A 847 5.51 -18.50 25.08
C GLN A 847 6.46 -17.37 25.47
N TYR A 848 6.55 -16.33 24.65
CA TYR A 848 7.46 -15.22 24.92
C TYR A 848 6.99 -14.34 26.09
N GLU A 849 5.69 -14.07 26.20
CA GLU A 849 5.11 -13.36 27.34
C GLU A 849 5.36 -14.10 28.66
N ALA A 850 5.23 -15.42 28.65
CA ALA A 850 5.50 -16.25 29.81
C ALA A 850 6.99 -16.18 30.23
N GLU A 851 7.89 -16.13 29.26
CA GLU A 851 9.33 -15.99 29.52
C GLU A 851 9.68 -14.64 30.16
N LEU A 852 9.11 -13.52 29.67
CA LEU A 852 9.29 -12.22 30.34
C LEU A 852 8.76 -12.22 31.76
N GLY A 853 7.62 -12.89 31.99
CA GLY A 853 7.06 -13.06 33.34
C GLY A 853 8.00 -13.81 34.27
N ARG A 854 8.56 -14.93 33.80
CA ARG A 854 9.54 -15.74 34.54
C ARG A 854 10.78 -14.91 34.91
N ILE A 855 11.36 -14.21 33.94
CA ILE A 855 12.54 -13.35 34.16
C ILE A 855 12.26 -12.30 35.23
N LEU A 856 11.10 -11.64 35.19
CA LEU A 856 10.73 -10.64 36.20
C LEU A 856 10.62 -11.26 37.60
N ASP A 857 9.96 -12.42 37.74
CA ASP A 857 9.78 -13.09 39.04
C ASP A 857 11.13 -13.54 39.63
N GLU A 858 12.02 -14.09 38.79
CA GLU A 858 13.37 -14.48 39.18
C GLU A 858 14.23 -13.27 39.57
N THR A 859 14.16 -12.18 38.83
CA THR A 859 14.86 -10.91 39.13
C THR A 859 14.42 -10.39 40.51
N ARG A 860 13.12 -10.39 40.81
CA ARG A 860 12.59 -9.96 42.09
C ARG A 860 13.01 -10.89 43.25
N ALA A 861 13.21 -12.16 42.98
CA ALA A 861 13.61 -13.14 43.99
C ALA A 861 15.09 -13.09 44.33
N GLY A 862 15.97 -12.85 43.41
CA GLY A 862 17.40 -12.98 43.56
C GLY A 862 18.29 -11.90 42.99
N GLY A 863 17.71 -10.89 42.35
CA GLY A 863 18.41 -9.84 41.61
C GLY A 863 18.84 -10.26 40.20
N ALA A 864 19.21 -9.30 39.36
CA ALA A 864 19.50 -9.53 37.96
C ALA A 864 20.61 -10.57 37.68
N SER A 865 21.62 -10.65 38.55
CA SER A 865 22.77 -11.58 38.41
C SER A 865 22.41 -13.05 38.65
N SER A 866 21.24 -13.35 39.24
CA SER A 866 20.79 -14.71 39.51
C SER A 866 19.94 -15.32 38.39
N VAL A 867 19.58 -14.54 37.40
CA VAL A 867 18.65 -14.94 36.32
C VAL A 867 19.43 -15.53 35.14
N SER A 868 19.04 -16.75 34.76
CA SER A 868 19.48 -17.31 33.46
C SER A 868 18.49 -16.96 32.41
N GLU A 869 18.87 -16.07 31.49
CA GLU A 869 18.07 -15.68 30.36
C GLU A 869 18.82 -15.88 29.04
N ILE A 870 18.07 -16.14 27.98
CA ILE A 870 18.62 -16.15 26.61
C ILE A 870 18.86 -14.71 26.25
N ASN A 871 20.10 -14.34 25.98
CA ASN A 871 20.39 -13.00 25.45
C ASN A 871 19.68 -12.83 24.10
N PRO A 872 18.71 -11.92 23.96
CA PRO A 872 17.93 -11.79 22.74
C PRO A 872 18.75 -11.34 21.53
N GLY A 873 19.91 -10.70 21.75
CA GLY A 873 20.87 -10.33 20.70
C GLY A 873 21.86 -11.44 20.33
N SER A 874 21.82 -12.62 20.97
CA SER A 874 22.65 -13.76 20.64
C SER A 874 21.82 -14.92 20.13
N ARG A 875 22.14 -15.43 18.95
CA ARG A 875 21.47 -16.62 18.37
C ARG A 875 22.07 -17.96 18.82
N THR A 876 23.10 -17.95 19.66
CA THR A 876 23.76 -19.18 20.08
C THR A 876 23.62 -19.44 21.57
N HIS A 877 23.27 -20.67 21.90
CA HIS A 877 23.26 -21.28 23.22
C HIS A 877 24.67 -21.71 23.71
N ASP A 878 25.72 -20.97 23.39
CA ASP A 878 27.04 -21.34 23.93
C ASP A 878 27.35 -20.48 25.16
N PRO A 879 27.26 -21.05 26.36
CA PRO A 879 27.64 -20.38 27.62
C PRO A 879 29.09 -19.93 27.66
N ALA A 880 29.95 -20.51 26.81
CA ALA A 880 31.37 -20.15 26.72
C ALA A 880 31.63 -18.89 25.87
N LEU A 881 30.63 -18.48 25.03
CA LEU A 881 30.64 -17.21 24.24
C LEU A 881 29.80 -16.09 24.88
N THR A 882 29.07 -16.35 25.94
CA THR A 882 28.70 -15.29 26.86
C THR A 882 30.01 -14.82 27.51
N VAL A 883 30.69 -13.93 26.78
CA VAL A 883 31.54 -12.95 27.48
C VAL A 883 30.51 -12.26 28.36
N GLY A 884 30.52 -12.63 29.65
CA GLY A 884 29.74 -11.97 30.65
C GLY A 884 29.80 -10.48 30.34
N VAL A 885 28.73 -9.76 30.60
CA VAL A 885 28.78 -8.31 30.74
C VAL A 885 30.03 -8.09 31.55
N GLY A 886 31.11 -7.75 30.85
CA GLY A 886 32.40 -7.70 31.52
C GLY A 886 32.11 -6.78 32.69
N GLU A 887 32.23 -7.30 33.91
CA GLU A 887 32.57 -6.45 35.02
C GLU A 887 33.44 -5.42 34.34
N ALA A 888 33.02 -4.15 34.33
CA ALA A 888 33.76 -3.08 33.72
C ALA A 888 35.21 -3.38 34.03
N GLY A 889 35.89 -4.04 33.06
CA GLY A 889 37.21 -4.55 33.30
C GLY A 889 37.91 -3.28 33.70
N GLU A 890 38.48 -3.31 34.86
CA GLU A 890 39.34 -2.28 35.30
C GLU A 890 40.21 -1.89 34.09
N SER A 891 39.66 -0.99 33.23
CA SER A 891 40.52 -0.13 32.48
C SER A 891 41.34 0.50 33.59
N ARG A 892 42.59 0.24 33.58
CA ARG A 892 43.53 1.12 34.23
C ARG A 892 43.38 2.45 33.55
N ASP A 893 42.26 3.10 33.79
CA ASP A 893 42.11 4.53 33.70
C ASP A 893 43.06 5.04 34.79
N GLU A 894 44.19 5.53 34.31
CA GLU A 894 44.91 6.49 35.10
C GLU A 894 43.85 7.54 35.44
N GLU A 895 43.43 7.51 36.68
CA GLU A 895 42.48 8.39 37.32
C GLU A 895 42.89 9.83 37.06
N TRP A 896 42.38 10.44 35.97
CA TRP A 896 42.49 11.85 35.76
C TRP A 896 41.50 12.56 36.67
N THR A 897 41.82 12.62 37.98
CA THR A 897 41.12 13.45 38.93
C THR A 897 41.50 14.90 38.67
N MET A 898 40.58 15.69 38.13
CA MET A 898 40.71 17.15 38.19
C MET A 898 40.88 17.58 39.65
N PRO A 899 41.88 18.37 39.96
CA PRO A 899 42.04 18.91 41.32
C PRO A 899 40.76 19.67 41.71
N GLU A 900 40.23 19.45 42.91
CA GLU A 900 39.04 20.13 43.46
C GLU A 900 39.12 21.66 43.40
N SER A 901 40.28 22.22 43.26
CA SER A 901 40.50 23.68 43.13
C SER A 901 40.16 24.27 41.78
N GLN A 902 39.82 23.45 40.74
CA GLN A 902 39.45 23.90 39.39
C GLN A 902 38.02 23.65 39.02
N MET A 903 37.17 23.09 39.87
CA MET A 903 35.74 23.14 39.66
C MET A 903 35.32 24.63 39.66
N PRO A 904 34.74 25.16 38.59
CA PRO A 904 34.11 26.47 38.66
C PRO A 904 33.03 26.31 39.73
N GLY A 905 33.14 27.05 40.81
CA GLY A 905 32.15 27.09 41.85
C GLY A 905 30.80 27.24 41.17
N ILE A 906 29.88 26.32 41.45
CA ILE A 906 28.49 26.50 41.02
C ILE A 906 28.10 27.85 41.62
N GLY A 907 28.04 28.86 40.73
CA GLY A 907 27.72 30.22 41.12
C GLY A 907 26.46 30.17 41.95
N MET A 908 26.48 30.72 43.14
CA MET A 908 25.35 30.91 44.03
C MET A 908 24.14 31.22 43.16
N MET A 909 23.21 30.29 42.97
CA MET A 909 21.90 30.59 42.47
C MET A 909 21.32 31.64 43.41
N ILE A 910 21.32 32.90 43.01
CA ILE A 910 20.57 33.95 43.66
C ILE A 910 19.17 33.38 43.78
N GLY A 911 18.71 33.22 45.01
CA GLY A 911 17.43 32.55 45.30
C GLY A 911 16.27 33.28 44.66
N TRP A 912 15.95 32.86 43.44
CA TRP A 912 14.73 33.26 42.78
C TRP A 912 13.60 32.47 43.44
N THR A 913 12.81 33.14 44.26
CA THR A 913 11.59 32.50 44.72
C THR A 913 10.60 32.38 43.60
N SER A 914 10.21 31.16 43.25
CA SER A 914 9.11 30.88 42.32
C SER A 914 7.73 31.05 42.94
N ALA A 915 7.68 31.49 44.23
CA ALA A 915 6.45 31.70 44.95
C ALA A 915 5.64 32.86 44.31
N ALA A 916 4.45 32.55 43.82
CA ALA A 916 3.48 33.52 43.34
C ALA A 916 2.35 33.71 44.33
N PRO A 917 1.80 34.95 44.50
CA PRO A 917 0.67 35.16 45.38
C PRO A 917 -0.53 34.23 45.04
N ALA A 918 -1.13 33.57 46.01
CA ALA A 918 -2.23 32.65 45.85
C ALA A 918 -3.39 33.26 45.03
N LYS A 919 -3.61 34.56 45.14
CA LYS A 919 -4.60 35.29 44.31
C LYS A 919 -4.24 35.29 42.81
N ALA A 920 -2.98 35.38 42.46
CA ALA A 920 -2.48 35.32 41.08
C ALA A 920 -2.62 33.92 40.51
N LEU A 921 -2.24 32.88 41.29
CA LEU A 921 -2.37 31.47 40.89
C LEU A 921 -3.86 31.09 40.66
N ARG A 922 -4.75 31.50 41.56
CA ARG A 922 -6.20 31.28 41.37
C ARG A 922 -6.74 32.00 40.13
N ARG A 923 -6.25 33.20 39.81
CA ARG A 923 -6.62 33.92 38.60
C ARG A 923 -6.17 33.17 37.35
N ILE A 924 -4.95 32.67 37.32
CA ILE A 924 -4.39 31.85 36.22
C ILE A 924 -5.18 30.56 36.10
N GLY A 925 -5.42 29.84 37.19
CA GLY A 925 -6.22 28.63 37.17
C GLY A 925 -7.60 28.84 36.57
N ARG A 926 -8.31 29.88 36.99
CA ARG A 926 -9.63 30.23 36.42
C ARG A 926 -9.57 30.65 34.95
N ALA A 927 -8.46 31.18 34.46
CA ALA A 927 -8.29 31.52 33.05
C ALA A 927 -8.21 30.25 32.17
N HIS A 928 -7.63 29.17 32.69
CA HIS A 928 -7.52 27.88 31.98
C HIS A 928 -8.86 27.18 31.72
N THR A 929 -9.92 27.52 32.45
CA THR A 929 -11.28 26.98 32.25
C THR A 929 -12.16 27.85 31.35
N ARG A 930 -11.66 29.00 30.88
CA ARG A 930 -12.36 29.91 29.99
C ARG A 930 -11.85 29.72 28.55
N PHE A 931 -12.70 29.14 27.75
CA PHE A 931 -12.42 28.95 26.33
C PHE A 931 -13.06 30.09 25.52
N PRO A 932 -12.44 30.49 24.39
CA PRO A 932 -13.03 31.48 23.49
C PRO A 932 -14.41 31.04 22.97
N GLU A 933 -15.25 32.01 22.62
CA GLU A 933 -16.56 31.73 22.02
C GLU A 933 -16.37 30.99 20.69
N GLY A 934 -17.13 29.88 20.50
CA GLY A 934 -17.02 29.03 19.34
C GLY A 934 -15.88 27.99 19.38
N PHE A 935 -15.05 27.96 20.43
CA PHE A 935 -14.04 26.93 20.64
C PHE A 935 -14.56 25.79 21.52
N GLU A 936 -14.68 24.59 20.97
CA GLU A 936 -15.05 23.39 21.72
C GLU A 936 -13.78 22.59 22.09
N PRO A 937 -13.33 22.65 23.34
CA PRO A 937 -12.18 21.88 23.79
C PRO A 937 -12.52 20.40 23.84
N HIS A 938 -11.53 19.57 23.53
CA HIS A 938 -11.63 18.12 23.69
C HIS A 938 -12.11 17.77 25.12
N PRO A 939 -13.03 16.80 25.32
CA PRO A 939 -13.61 16.49 26.65
C PRO A 939 -12.57 16.21 27.74
N LYS A 940 -11.51 15.48 27.43
CA LYS A 940 -10.41 15.20 28.36
C LYS A 940 -9.63 16.46 28.75
N LEU A 941 -9.45 17.42 27.83
CA LEU A 941 -8.79 18.69 28.11
C LEU A 941 -9.64 19.53 29.06
N ARG A 942 -10.96 19.61 28.81
CA ARG A 942 -11.90 20.29 29.69
C ARG A 942 -11.83 19.72 31.11
N GLN A 943 -11.90 18.40 31.25
CA GLN A 943 -11.83 17.70 32.53
C GLN A 943 -10.47 17.93 33.25
N LEU A 944 -9.37 18.00 32.50
CA LEU A 944 -8.05 18.26 33.07
C LEU A 944 -7.95 19.70 33.59
N CYS A 945 -8.46 20.68 32.84
CA CYS A 945 -8.49 22.08 33.26
C CYS A 945 -9.36 22.28 34.51
N GLU A 946 -10.51 21.61 34.57
CA GLU A 946 -11.42 21.63 35.73
C GLU A 946 -10.76 21.03 36.98
N ARG A 947 -10.12 19.86 36.87
CA ARG A 947 -9.37 19.24 37.99
C ARG A 947 -8.19 20.09 38.50
N ARG A 948 -7.55 20.87 37.64
CA ARG A 948 -6.47 21.78 38.07
C ARG A 948 -6.97 23.03 38.78
N LEU A 949 -8.25 23.29 38.76
CA LEU A 949 -8.87 24.41 39.44
C LEU A 949 -9.24 24.10 40.89
N GLU A 950 -9.52 22.81 41.18
CA GLU A 950 -9.71 22.27 42.53
C GLU A 950 -8.35 22.19 43.27
#